data_57ae005f564eeed367ae1f9026602e21
#
_entry.id   57ae005f564eeed367ae1f9026602e21
#
_cell.length_a   1.000
_cell.length_b   1.000
_cell.length_c   1.000
_cell.angle_alpha   90.00
_cell.angle_beta   90.00
_cell.angle_gamma   90.00
#
_symmetry.space_group_name_H-M   'P 1'
#
loop_
_entity.id
_entity.type
_entity.pdbx_description
1 polymer ?
#
loop_
_entity_poly.entity_id
_entity_poly.type
_entity_poly.pdbx_seq_one_letter_code
_entity_poly.pdbx_strand_id
1 'polypeptide(L)'
;IPEVIGFEIKNKLPEGTTATDLVLTIVKMLRDKKVVGKFVEFYGEGLKNLTLADRATIANMAPEYGATCGFFPIDEETLKYLKFSGRDEQTIKIVEEYAKDQGLWVSNEIEFTDTISLDMSKVVPTISGPKRPQDKVFLTNASSNFIQVSKNETKRKSPNVSKVEGSDYEIQDGSILIAAITSCTNTSNPNVLIGAGLLAKKAVELGLSTKPWVKTSLAPGSQVVTDYLAKAGLNIFLDKLGFNLVGYGCTTCIGNSGPLPEKITEAVKKNDIYAVSVLSGNRNFEGRISPLIKANYLASPPLVVAYALAGSMHFDLYKDSLGKNIEGKDIYLKDIWPTNKEIEDTLKHSLNAEMFVKRYSNVLQGPEQWQKIKTEKSSIYKWDEGSTYVKKPPFFDNLSDEPEEFKDIKDARPLLILGDMITTDHISPAGSIQKESPTGEYFMKHQILPKDYNSYGSRRGNHEVMMRGTFANIRIKNEMAPGTEGGFTKLYPEGKIVPIYEAVEEYKKRGTELVVIGGKEYGTGSSRDWAAKGTKLLGIKAVLAESFERIHRSNLIGMGILPLQFINDLNRLNLNFIGSETIDILNLKKGINPRNNVGVEIKYANGSIKKIKTLCRIDTENELEYYKNGGILQYVLRNMI
;
A
#
# COMPACT_ATOMS: atom_id res chain seq x y z
N ILE A 1 0.90 10.25 26.25
CA ILE A 1 1.26 11.26 25.24
C ILE A 1 2.34 10.62 24.37
N PRO A 2 2.20 10.60 23.03
CA PRO A 2 3.25 10.07 22.16
C PRO A 2 4.46 11.00 22.15
N GLU A 3 5.63 10.43 21.85
CA GLU A 3 6.82 11.22 21.56
C GLU A 3 6.65 11.96 20.22
N VAL A 4 7.15 13.20 20.16
CA VAL A 4 7.13 14.02 18.95
C VAL A 4 8.56 14.26 18.48
N ILE A 5 8.85 13.86 17.24
CA ILE A 5 10.13 14.09 16.59
C ILE A 5 10.03 15.35 15.74
N GLY A 6 10.82 16.35 16.02
CA GLY A 6 10.97 17.53 15.18
C GLY A 6 11.85 17.22 13.96
N PHE A 7 11.30 17.43 12.76
CA PHE A 7 12.05 17.30 11.49
C PHE A 7 12.32 18.68 10.92
N GLU A 8 13.54 19.17 11.06
CA GLU A 8 13.96 20.48 10.59
C GLU A 8 14.26 20.46 9.09
N ILE A 9 13.61 21.35 8.35
CA ILE A 9 13.83 21.53 6.91
C ILE A 9 14.53 22.86 6.65
N LYS A 10 15.66 22.82 5.95
CA LYS A 10 16.50 23.99 5.61
C LYS A 10 16.61 24.17 4.10
N ASN A 11 16.83 25.42 3.69
CA ASN A 11 17.12 25.81 2.30
C ASN A 11 15.96 25.47 1.33
N LYS A 12 16.26 25.22 0.06
CA LYS A 12 15.34 24.86 -1.04
C LYS A 12 15.89 23.74 -1.90
N LEU A 13 15.01 23.07 -2.63
CA LEU A 13 15.39 22.01 -3.58
C LEU A 13 16.23 22.57 -4.73
N PRO A 14 17.25 21.82 -5.18
CA PRO A 14 18.01 22.16 -6.39
C PRO A 14 17.15 22.02 -7.66
N GLU A 15 17.58 22.68 -8.72
CA GLU A 15 17.02 22.47 -10.07
C GLU A 15 17.12 21.00 -10.48
N GLY A 16 16.07 20.47 -11.12
CA GLY A 16 16.00 19.09 -11.58
C GLY A 16 15.59 18.07 -10.51
N THR A 17 15.36 18.48 -9.25
CA THR A 17 14.78 17.64 -8.20
C THR A 17 13.29 17.90 -8.02
N THR A 18 12.60 16.93 -7.46
CA THR A 18 11.15 16.95 -7.26
C THR A 18 10.76 16.74 -5.79
N ALA A 19 9.50 17.05 -5.46
CA ALA A 19 8.93 16.70 -4.16
C ALA A 19 9.03 15.18 -3.84
N THR A 20 9.01 14.33 -4.87
CA THR A 20 9.19 12.88 -4.71
C THR A 20 10.60 12.54 -4.23
N ASP A 21 11.63 13.17 -4.77
CA ASP A 21 13.02 12.97 -4.33
C ASP A 21 13.20 13.37 -2.87
N LEU A 22 12.54 14.47 -2.48
CA LEU A 22 12.52 14.95 -1.10
C LEU A 22 11.85 13.94 -0.17
N VAL A 23 10.62 13.50 -0.50
CA VAL A 23 9.89 12.59 0.38
C VAL A 23 10.55 11.22 0.51
N LEU A 24 11.14 10.67 -0.57
CA LEU A 24 11.89 9.41 -0.50
C LEU A 24 13.14 9.55 0.38
N THR A 25 13.77 10.73 0.38
CA THR A 25 14.89 11.04 1.28
C THR A 25 14.43 11.10 2.74
N ILE A 26 13.30 11.78 3.01
CA ILE A 26 12.71 11.88 4.35
C ILE A 26 12.30 10.49 4.88
N VAL A 27 11.67 9.66 4.04
CA VAL A 27 11.29 8.28 4.39
C VAL A 27 12.50 7.49 4.88
N LYS A 28 13.62 7.54 4.17
CA LYS A 28 14.86 6.86 4.56
C LYS A 28 15.39 7.38 5.90
N MET A 29 15.48 8.70 6.06
CA MET A 29 16.00 9.32 7.27
C MET A 29 15.16 8.99 8.51
N LEU A 30 13.84 9.04 8.39
CA LEU A 30 12.93 8.75 9.50
C LEU A 30 12.89 7.25 9.84
N ARG A 31 13.03 6.36 8.86
CA ARG A 31 13.20 4.92 9.12
C ARG A 31 14.50 4.65 9.89
N ASP A 32 15.59 5.29 9.51
CA ASP A 32 16.87 5.16 10.23
C ASP A 32 16.78 5.74 11.65
N LYS A 33 16.02 6.82 11.86
CA LYS A 33 15.73 7.42 13.16
C LYS A 33 14.81 6.56 14.03
N LYS A 34 14.14 5.54 13.46
CA LYS A 34 13.23 4.62 14.16
C LYS A 34 12.03 5.33 14.81
N VAL A 35 11.28 6.06 14.01
CA VAL A 35 10.12 6.86 14.46
C VAL A 35 8.82 6.05 14.59
N VAL A 36 8.88 4.73 14.56
CA VAL A 36 7.70 3.86 14.68
C VAL A 36 6.94 4.17 15.97
N GLY A 37 5.65 4.48 15.82
CA GLY A 37 4.77 4.81 16.93
C GLY A 37 4.89 6.25 17.46
N LYS A 38 5.78 7.06 16.89
CA LYS A 38 5.97 8.48 17.25
C LYS A 38 5.21 9.39 16.30
N PHE A 39 5.07 10.65 16.68
CA PHE A 39 4.63 11.72 15.78
C PHE A 39 5.85 12.41 15.17
N VAL A 40 5.71 12.94 13.96
CA VAL A 40 6.73 13.75 13.30
C VAL A 40 6.13 15.11 12.96
N GLU A 41 6.68 16.17 13.50
CA GLU A 41 6.33 17.55 13.14
C GLU A 41 7.45 18.17 12.31
N PHE A 42 7.08 18.69 11.15
CA PHE A 42 8.02 19.34 10.24
C PHE A 42 8.10 20.84 10.56
N TYR A 43 9.31 21.37 10.70
CA TYR A 43 9.57 22.76 11.03
C TYR A 43 10.83 23.29 10.32
N GLY A 44 11.16 24.54 10.54
CA GLY A 44 12.36 25.16 10.00
C GLY A 44 12.11 26.13 8.85
N GLU A 45 13.11 26.90 8.51
CA GLU A 45 13.03 27.99 7.55
C GLU A 45 12.78 27.53 6.09
N GLY A 46 13.09 26.29 5.78
CA GLY A 46 12.84 25.69 4.48
C GLY A 46 11.35 25.46 4.17
N LEU A 47 10.46 25.47 5.18
CA LEU A 47 9.01 25.27 4.97
C LEU A 47 8.42 26.26 3.98
N LYS A 48 8.88 27.52 3.98
CA LYS A 48 8.43 28.56 3.04
C LYS A 48 8.69 28.26 1.58
N ASN A 49 9.59 27.29 1.30
CA ASN A 49 9.94 26.83 -0.04
C ASN A 49 9.17 25.56 -0.46
N LEU A 50 8.25 25.09 0.38
CA LEU A 50 7.39 23.93 0.11
C LEU A 50 5.94 24.38 -0.02
N THR A 51 5.35 24.08 -1.17
CA THR A 51 3.92 24.27 -1.38
C THR A 51 3.11 23.33 -0.48
N LEU A 52 1.83 23.62 -0.26
CA LEU A 52 0.98 22.71 0.48
C LEU A 52 0.93 21.31 -0.16
N ALA A 53 0.98 21.21 -1.48
CA ALA A 53 1.02 19.92 -2.20
C ALA A 53 2.30 19.11 -1.90
N ASP A 54 3.46 19.78 -1.77
CA ASP A 54 4.71 19.14 -1.37
C ASP A 54 4.62 18.62 0.07
N ARG A 55 4.10 19.42 0.99
CA ARG A 55 3.87 19.04 2.40
C ARG A 55 2.89 17.87 2.52
N ALA A 56 1.80 17.89 1.76
CA ALA A 56 0.84 16.80 1.70
C ALA A 56 1.48 15.50 1.19
N THR A 57 2.39 15.58 0.22
CA THR A 57 3.16 14.44 -0.27
C THR A 57 3.99 13.80 0.85
N ILE A 58 4.65 14.62 1.67
CA ILE A 58 5.47 14.17 2.81
C ILE A 58 4.59 13.57 3.91
N ALA A 59 3.52 14.28 4.32
CA ALA A 59 2.63 13.84 5.39
C ALA A 59 1.91 12.53 5.06
N ASN A 60 1.49 12.36 3.80
CA ASN A 60 0.80 11.15 3.35
C ASN A 60 1.67 9.88 3.40
N MET A 61 2.99 10.02 3.40
CA MET A 61 3.91 8.89 3.52
C MET A 61 4.28 8.56 4.98
N ALA A 62 3.52 9.04 5.98
CA ALA A 62 3.73 8.71 7.38
C ALA A 62 3.76 7.18 7.65
N PRO A 63 2.86 6.36 7.08
CA PRO A 63 2.95 4.90 7.22
C PRO A 63 4.24 4.31 6.65
N GLU A 64 4.76 4.89 5.57
CA GLU A 64 5.97 4.40 4.91
C GLU A 64 7.23 4.69 5.74
N TYR A 65 7.32 5.84 6.41
CA TYR A 65 8.41 6.06 7.37
C TYR A 65 8.13 5.52 8.78
N GLY A 66 6.92 5.01 9.03
CA GLY A 66 6.57 4.30 10.26
C GLY A 66 6.04 5.18 11.39
N ALA A 67 5.85 6.47 11.17
CA ALA A 67 5.27 7.35 12.17
C ALA A 67 3.75 7.16 12.30
N THR A 68 3.21 7.50 13.46
CA THR A 68 1.77 7.55 13.67
C THR A 68 1.12 8.61 12.79
N CYS A 69 1.79 9.77 12.69
CA CYS A 69 1.38 10.85 11.82
C CYS A 69 2.59 11.75 11.52
N GLY A 70 2.59 12.37 10.35
CA GLY A 70 3.50 13.44 9.99
C GLY A 70 2.68 14.68 9.66
N PHE A 71 3.00 15.83 10.22
CA PHE A 71 2.22 17.04 10.04
C PHE A 71 3.08 18.29 9.96
N PHE A 72 2.47 19.35 9.42
CA PHE A 72 3.07 20.65 9.25
C PHE A 72 2.26 21.69 10.02
N PRO A 73 2.89 22.75 10.52
CA PRO A 73 2.15 23.87 11.11
C PRO A 73 1.29 24.58 10.08
N ILE A 74 0.27 25.27 10.55
CA ILE A 74 -0.53 26.19 9.74
C ILE A 74 0.27 27.48 9.53
N ASP A 75 0.34 27.97 8.28
CA ASP A 75 1.04 29.19 7.89
C ASP A 75 0.41 29.85 6.66
N GLU A 76 1.10 30.83 6.07
CA GLU A 76 0.65 31.53 4.88
C GLU A 76 0.43 30.63 3.67
N GLU A 77 1.18 29.54 3.52
CA GLU A 77 0.98 28.57 2.42
C GLU A 77 -0.36 27.84 2.58
N THR A 78 -0.79 27.58 3.82
CA THR A 78 -2.12 27.03 4.10
C THR A 78 -3.21 27.99 3.65
N LEU A 79 -3.09 29.28 3.99
CA LEU A 79 -4.08 30.30 3.58
C LEU A 79 -4.13 30.50 2.07
N LYS A 80 -2.96 30.52 1.40
CA LYS A 80 -2.88 30.58 -0.07
C LYS A 80 -3.63 29.40 -0.71
N TYR A 81 -3.47 28.20 -0.19
CA TYR A 81 -4.17 27.02 -0.70
C TYR A 81 -5.68 27.09 -0.47
N LEU A 82 -6.13 27.54 0.70
CA LEU A 82 -7.55 27.72 0.99
C LEU A 82 -8.21 28.69 0.00
N LYS A 83 -7.56 29.84 -0.24
CA LYS A 83 -7.99 30.81 -1.24
C LYS A 83 -8.01 30.22 -2.64
N PHE A 84 -6.93 29.54 -3.02
CA PHE A 84 -6.78 28.92 -4.32
C PHE A 84 -7.80 27.79 -4.57
N SER A 85 -8.17 27.04 -3.53
CA SER A 85 -9.18 25.97 -3.61
C SER A 85 -10.63 26.47 -3.50
N GLY A 86 -10.84 27.80 -3.49
CA GLY A 86 -12.16 28.43 -3.57
C GLY A 86 -12.88 28.62 -2.24
N ARG A 87 -12.16 28.66 -1.11
CA ARG A 87 -12.73 29.07 0.18
C ARG A 87 -12.97 30.58 0.19
N ASP A 88 -14.06 31.01 0.82
CA ASP A 88 -14.39 32.43 0.98
C ASP A 88 -13.42 33.13 1.97
N GLU A 89 -13.30 34.44 1.82
CA GLU A 89 -12.37 35.25 2.63
C GLU A 89 -12.70 35.24 4.11
N GLN A 90 -13.97 35.11 4.48
CA GLN A 90 -14.37 35.04 5.88
C GLN A 90 -13.88 33.73 6.53
N THR A 91 -14.07 32.61 5.85
CA THR A 91 -13.54 31.29 6.29
C THR A 91 -12.04 31.34 6.45
N ILE A 92 -11.32 31.94 5.48
CA ILE A 92 -9.84 32.03 5.53
C ILE A 92 -9.40 32.87 6.75
N LYS A 93 -10.06 33.99 6.99
CA LYS A 93 -9.77 34.85 8.15
C LYS A 93 -10.03 34.14 9.48
N ILE A 94 -11.14 33.40 9.58
CA ILE A 94 -11.44 32.58 10.77
C ILE A 94 -10.33 31.51 11.00
N VAL A 95 -9.90 30.82 9.96
CA VAL A 95 -8.82 29.84 10.07
C VAL A 95 -7.52 30.47 10.56
N GLU A 96 -7.15 31.63 10.02
CA GLU A 96 -5.95 32.35 10.41
C GLU A 96 -6.02 32.80 11.89
N GLU A 97 -7.07 33.48 12.29
CA GLU A 97 -7.26 34.01 13.65
C GLU A 97 -7.30 32.84 14.67
N TYR A 98 -8.10 31.81 14.38
CA TYR A 98 -8.22 30.64 15.23
C TYR A 98 -6.87 29.90 15.39
N ALA A 99 -6.13 29.69 14.29
CA ALA A 99 -4.85 29.01 14.34
C ALA A 99 -3.81 29.77 15.16
N LYS A 100 -3.80 31.12 15.06
CA LYS A 100 -2.92 31.98 15.86
C LYS A 100 -3.30 31.98 17.34
N ASP A 101 -4.60 32.10 17.64
CA ASP A 101 -5.11 32.12 19.00
C ASP A 101 -4.91 30.77 19.73
N GLN A 102 -5.08 29.66 19.04
CA GLN A 102 -4.88 28.33 19.59
C GLN A 102 -3.43 27.82 19.56
N GLY A 103 -2.46 28.63 19.13
CA GLY A 103 -1.05 28.22 19.05
C GLY A 103 -0.75 27.14 18.00
N LEU A 104 -1.61 27.01 16.98
CA LEU A 104 -1.44 26.08 15.85
C LEU A 104 -0.67 26.72 14.67
N TRP A 105 -0.46 28.02 14.74
CA TRP A 105 0.32 28.76 13.74
C TRP A 105 1.80 28.46 13.86
N VAL A 106 2.52 28.51 12.73
CA VAL A 106 3.97 28.27 12.71
C VAL A 106 4.70 29.07 13.78
N SER A 107 5.52 28.38 14.59
CA SER A 107 6.34 28.95 15.64
C SER A 107 7.73 28.30 15.63
N ASN A 108 8.73 29.08 16.06
CA ASN A 108 10.10 28.56 16.26
C ASN A 108 10.38 28.19 17.73
N GLU A 109 9.39 28.34 18.62
CA GLU A 109 9.52 28.13 20.07
C GLU A 109 8.99 26.75 20.52
N ILE A 110 9.13 25.73 19.67
CA ILE A 110 8.62 24.38 19.96
C ILE A 110 9.75 23.52 20.48
N GLU A 111 9.55 22.87 21.61
CA GLU A 111 10.44 21.86 22.17
C GLU A 111 9.96 20.46 21.77
N PHE A 112 10.83 19.68 21.15
CA PHE A 112 10.57 18.32 20.68
C PHE A 112 11.23 17.29 21.60
N THR A 113 10.69 16.06 21.63
CA THR A 113 11.31 14.93 22.33
C THR A 113 12.71 14.62 21.77
N ASP A 114 12.88 14.73 20.45
CA ASP A 114 14.15 14.57 19.74
C ASP A 114 14.04 15.26 18.37
N THR A 115 15.16 15.53 17.72
CA THR A 115 15.19 16.25 16.45
C THR A 115 16.06 15.57 15.40
N ILE A 116 15.77 15.88 14.13
CA ILE A 116 16.59 15.52 12.97
C ILE A 116 16.49 16.67 11.95
N SER A 117 17.52 16.89 11.15
CA SER A 117 17.59 18.01 10.22
C SER A 117 17.95 17.56 8.80
N LEU A 118 17.31 18.15 7.81
CA LEU A 118 17.59 17.98 6.38
C LEU A 118 17.84 19.33 5.70
N ASP A 119 18.96 19.44 5.05
CA ASP A 119 19.24 20.51 4.10
C ASP A 119 18.74 20.11 2.71
N MET A 120 17.65 20.72 2.24
CA MET A 120 17.05 20.40 0.94
C MET A 120 17.99 20.65 -0.25
N SER A 121 18.98 21.55 -0.12
CA SER A 121 19.96 21.81 -1.18
C SER A 121 20.84 20.60 -1.50
N LYS A 122 20.87 19.59 -0.63
CA LYS A 122 21.61 18.32 -0.78
C LYS A 122 20.78 17.18 -1.32
N VAL A 123 19.48 17.40 -1.55
CA VAL A 123 18.62 16.39 -2.15
C VAL A 123 18.97 16.24 -3.64
N VAL A 124 19.08 15.01 -4.08
CA VAL A 124 19.40 14.66 -5.48
C VAL A 124 18.34 13.72 -6.04
N PRO A 125 18.21 13.65 -7.38
CA PRO A 125 17.26 12.74 -8.02
C PRO A 125 17.43 11.30 -7.51
N THR A 126 16.32 10.68 -7.15
CA THR A 126 16.28 9.48 -6.34
C THR A 126 15.11 8.58 -6.73
N ILE A 127 15.31 7.27 -6.67
CA ILE A 127 14.25 6.26 -6.71
C ILE A 127 14.29 5.42 -5.43
N SER A 128 13.24 4.66 -5.15
CA SER A 128 13.25 3.71 -4.02
C SER A 128 12.77 2.34 -4.45
N GLY A 129 13.54 1.32 -4.13
CA GLY A 129 13.25 -0.07 -4.47
C GLY A 129 14.46 -0.98 -4.33
N PRO A 130 14.29 -2.27 -4.62
CA PRO A 130 13.16 -2.87 -5.37
C PRO A 130 11.97 -3.33 -4.53
N LYS A 131 12.03 -3.28 -3.20
CA LYS A 131 11.03 -3.95 -2.34
C LYS A 131 10.35 -3.05 -1.32
N ARG A 132 10.95 -1.92 -0.92
CA ARG A 132 10.46 -1.06 0.17
C ARG A 132 10.61 0.41 -0.16
N PRO A 133 9.73 1.28 0.38
CA PRO A 133 9.84 2.73 0.16
C PRO A 133 11.12 3.36 0.73
N GLN A 134 11.71 2.77 1.76
CA GLN A 134 12.96 3.23 2.37
C GLN A 134 14.24 2.72 1.67
N ASP A 135 14.13 1.83 0.70
CA ASP A 135 15.28 1.31 -0.06
C ASP A 135 15.71 2.36 -1.11
N LYS A 136 16.22 3.49 -0.59
CA LYS A 136 16.60 4.65 -1.38
C LYS A 136 17.83 4.38 -2.24
N VAL A 137 17.75 4.73 -3.52
CA VAL A 137 18.84 4.62 -4.50
C VAL A 137 18.97 5.95 -5.24
N PHE A 138 20.17 6.51 -5.27
CA PHE A 138 20.44 7.68 -6.12
C PHE A 138 20.30 7.32 -7.59
N LEU A 139 19.69 8.19 -8.36
CA LEU A 139 19.43 7.94 -9.78
C LEU A 139 20.72 7.64 -10.57
N THR A 140 21.83 8.26 -10.21
CA THR A 140 23.18 7.98 -10.76
C THR A 140 23.63 6.54 -10.57
N ASN A 141 23.10 5.85 -9.57
CA ASN A 141 23.47 4.49 -9.20
C ASN A 141 22.37 3.46 -9.52
N ALA A 142 21.25 3.90 -10.12
CA ALA A 142 20.07 3.05 -10.30
C ALA A 142 20.37 1.78 -11.09
N SER A 143 21.03 1.90 -12.24
CA SER A 143 21.39 0.76 -13.09
C SER A 143 22.36 -0.20 -12.39
N SER A 144 23.47 0.31 -11.83
CA SER A 144 24.46 -0.51 -11.13
C SER A 144 23.88 -1.21 -9.89
N ASN A 145 23.05 -0.51 -9.11
CA ASN A 145 22.33 -1.09 -7.96
C ASN A 145 21.40 -2.20 -8.41
N PHE A 146 20.61 -1.98 -9.47
CA PHE A 146 19.72 -3.01 -10.01
C PHE A 146 20.47 -4.27 -10.42
N ILE A 147 21.60 -4.12 -11.15
CA ILE A 147 22.43 -5.27 -11.57
C ILE A 147 22.89 -6.08 -10.37
N GLN A 148 23.35 -5.42 -9.30
CA GLN A 148 23.78 -6.10 -8.09
C GLN A 148 22.63 -6.82 -7.38
N VAL A 149 21.48 -6.14 -7.22
CA VAL A 149 20.28 -6.73 -6.59
C VAL A 149 19.76 -7.90 -7.38
N SER A 150 19.62 -7.77 -8.70
CA SER A 150 19.16 -8.83 -9.60
C SER A 150 20.04 -10.08 -9.51
N LYS A 151 21.37 -9.92 -9.51
CA LYS A 151 22.31 -11.04 -9.32
C LYS A 151 22.12 -11.74 -7.95
N ASN A 152 21.94 -10.95 -6.89
CA ASN A 152 21.77 -11.49 -5.55
C ASN A 152 20.44 -12.24 -5.39
N GLU A 153 19.37 -11.74 -5.96
CA GLU A 153 18.04 -12.36 -5.87
C GLU A 153 17.91 -13.60 -6.77
N THR A 154 18.36 -13.49 -8.00
CA THR A 154 18.21 -14.59 -8.99
C THR A 154 19.30 -15.64 -8.88
N LYS A 155 20.45 -15.33 -8.28
CA LYS A 155 21.66 -16.15 -8.27
C LYS A 155 22.20 -16.49 -9.67
N ARG A 156 21.84 -15.72 -10.70
CA ARG A 156 22.22 -15.92 -12.10
C ARG A 156 23.53 -15.21 -12.43
N LYS A 157 24.32 -15.83 -13.28
CA LYS A 157 25.57 -15.23 -13.79
C LYS A 157 25.30 -14.23 -14.91
N SER A 158 24.26 -14.46 -15.72
CA SER A 158 23.79 -13.61 -16.81
C SER A 158 22.28 -13.43 -16.75
N PRO A 159 21.73 -12.32 -17.27
CA PRO A 159 20.28 -12.12 -17.35
C PRO A 159 19.60 -13.20 -18.18
N ASN A 160 18.43 -13.65 -17.77
CA ASN A 160 17.55 -14.43 -18.63
C ASN A 160 16.96 -13.51 -19.70
N VAL A 161 16.79 -14.05 -20.91
CA VAL A 161 16.18 -13.37 -22.06
C VAL A 161 15.03 -14.23 -22.57
N SER A 162 13.93 -13.63 -22.99
CA SER A 162 12.77 -14.30 -23.53
C SER A 162 12.22 -13.56 -24.75
N LYS A 163 12.12 -14.27 -25.86
CA LYS A 163 11.45 -13.75 -27.05
C LYS A 163 9.94 -13.70 -26.81
N VAL A 164 9.31 -12.59 -27.18
CA VAL A 164 7.85 -12.45 -27.10
C VAL A 164 7.23 -12.94 -28.42
N GLU A 165 6.38 -13.93 -28.34
CA GLU A 165 5.82 -14.58 -29.51
C GLU A 165 5.00 -13.60 -30.39
N GLY A 166 5.28 -13.63 -31.69
CA GLY A 166 4.64 -12.75 -32.69
C GLY A 166 5.07 -11.28 -32.61
N SER A 167 6.20 -10.99 -31.95
CA SER A 167 6.84 -9.67 -31.95
C SER A 167 8.27 -9.75 -32.46
N ASP A 168 8.85 -8.60 -32.76
CA ASP A 168 10.24 -8.40 -33.19
C ASP A 168 11.19 -8.06 -32.03
N TYR A 169 10.70 -8.09 -30.79
CA TYR A 169 11.46 -7.76 -29.60
C TYR A 169 11.56 -8.89 -28.58
N GLU A 170 12.51 -8.75 -27.70
CA GLU A 170 12.77 -9.64 -26.57
C GLU A 170 12.63 -8.86 -25.25
N ILE A 171 12.30 -9.56 -24.18
CA ILE A 171 12.36 -9.06 -22.81
C ILE A 171 13.42 -9.82 -22.04
N GLN A 172 14.02 -9.16 -21.06
CA GLN A 172 15.09 -9.76 -20.24
C GLN A 172 14.94 -9.39 -18.76
N ASP A 173 15.73 -10.02 -17.90
CA ASP A 173 15.85 -9.58 -16.51
C ASP A 173 16.15 -8.07 -16.51
N GLY A 174 15.35 -7.30 -15.77
CA GLY A 174 15.42 -5.84 -15.75
C GLY A 174 14.54 -5.11 -16.75
N SER A 175 13.84 -5.80 -17.65
CA SER A 175 12.83 -5.17 -18.50
C SER A 175 11.71 -4.57 -17.65
N ILE A 176 11.41 -3.30 -17.89
CA ILE A 176 10.31 -2.59 -17.26
C ILE A 176 9.03 -2.95 -18.00
N LEU A 177 8.17 -3.73 -17.37
CA LEU A 177 6.91 -4.19 -17.96
C LEU A 177 5.71 -3.33 -17.54
N ILE A 178 5.85 -2.54 -16.45
CA ILE A 178 4.81 -1.61 -15.99
C ILE A 178 5.48 -0.27 -15.67
N ALA A 179 4.97 0.81 -16.26
CA ALA A 179 5.31 2.17 -15.90
C ALA A 179 4.01 2.95 -15.62
N ALA A 180 3.79 3.36 -14.37
CA ALA A 180 2.50 3.92 -13.96
C ALA A 180 2.64 5.24 -13.22
N ILE A 181 2.00 6.28 -13.75
CA ILE A 181 1.72 7.50 -13.01
C ILE A 181 0.44 7.25 -12.22
N THR A 182 0.56 7.00 -10.92
CA THR A 182 -0.54 6.48 -10.09
C THR A 182 -0.41 6.93 -8.66
N SER A 183 -1.51 6.76 -7.91
CA SER A 183 -1.60 7.03 -6.48
C SER A 183 -2.01 8.45 -6.11
N CYS A 184 -2.48 8.52 -4.89
CA CYS A 184 -3.08 9.71 -4.29
C CYS A 184 -2.07 10.79 -3.91
N THR A 185 -0.80 10.48 -3.72
CA THR A 185 0.19 11.42 -3.16
C THR A 185 0.85 12.28 -4.22
N ASN A 186 1.66 11.66 -5.08
CA ASN A 186 2.40 12.40 -6.11
C ASN A 186 1.49 12.97 -7.20
N THR A 187 0.42 12.25 -7.56
CA THR A 187 -0.48 12.67 -8.64
C THR A 187 -1.43 13.81 -8.27
N SER A 188 -1.48 14.20 -7.01
CA SER A 188 -2.20 15.41 -6.56
C SER A 188 -1.29 16.65 -6.51
N ASN A 189 0.02 16.48 -6.70
CA ASN A 189 0.97 17.58 -6.77
C ASN A 189 1.09 18.08 -8.23
N PRO A 190 0.61 19.30 -8.53
CA PRO A 190 0.58 19.77 -9.92
C PRO A 190 1.97 19.98 -10.53
N ASN A 191 2.99 20.30 -9.73
CA ASN A 191 4.35 20.51 -10.24
C ASN A 191 4.90 19.25 -10.93
N VAL A 192 4.78 18.09 -10.26
CA VAL A 192 5.33 16.85 -10.82
C VAL A 192 4.48 16.30 -11.97
N LEU A 193 3.18 16.55 -12.00
CA LEU A 193 2.29 16.13 -13.10
C LEU A 193 2.52 16.99 -14.36
N ILE A 194 2.62 18.30 -14.21
CA ILE A 194 3.00 19.19 -15.31
C ILE A 194 4.41 18.84 -15.80
N GLY A 195 5.35 18.59 -14.87
CA GLY A 195 6.70 18.13 -15.23
C GLY A 195 6.69 16.85 -16.07
N ALA A 196 5.88 15.86 -15.71
CA ALA A 196 5.70 14.63 -16.50
C ALA A 196 5.10 14.91 -17.89
N GLY A 197 4.08 15.77 -17.95
CA GLY A 197 3.45 16.16 -19.21
C GLY A 197 4.40 16.94 -20.14
N LEU A 198 5.21 17.85 -19.61
CA LEU A 198 6.22 18.60 -20.37
C LEU A 198 7.34 17.67 -20.87
N LEU A 199 7.79 16.72 -20.05
CA LEU A 199 8.76 15.71 -20.47
C LEU A 199 8.18 14.85 -21.59
N ALA A 200 6.94 14.39 -21.48
CA ALA A 200 6.25 13.64 -22.52
C ALA A 200 6.13 14.45 -23.81
N LYS A 201 5.80 15.75 -23.71
CA LYS A 201 5.73 16.65 -24.87
C LYS A 201 7.07 16.73 -25.60
N LYS A 202 8.15 17.08 -24.88
CA LYS A 202 9.49 17.17 -25.46
C LYS A 202 9.94 15.84 -26.08
N ALA A 203 9.67 14.72 -25.42
CA ALA A 203 10.00 13.38 -25.94
C ALA A 203 9.28 13.08 -27.26
N VAL A 204 7.96 13.31 -27.32
CA VAL A 204 7.15 13.07 -28.53
C VAL A 204 7.54 14.02 -29.68
N GLU A 205 7.80 15.29 -29.38
CA GLU A 205 8.23 16.28 -30.38
C GLU A 205 9.60 15.93 -30.99
N LEU A 206 10.45 15.24 -30.23
CA LEU A 206 11.74 14.72 -30.72
C LEU A 206 11.62 13.30 -31.33
N GLY A 207 10.42 12.74 -31.45
CA GLY A 207 10.18 11.46 -32.09
C GLY A 207 10.39 10.23 -31.20
N LEU A 208 10.54 10.40 -29.88
CA LEU A 208 10.65 9.28 -28.95
C LEU A 208 9.29 8.64 -28.69
N SER A 209 9.30 7.34 -28.42
CA SER A 209 8.14 6.54 -28.01
C SER A 209 8.51 5.58 -26.88
N THR A 210 7.53 5.14 -26.12
CA THR A 210 7.70 4.11 -25.10
C THR A 210 8.02 2.76 -25.74
N LYS A 211 8.73 1.90 -25.00
CA LYS A 211 9.03 0.55 -25.52
C LYS A 211 7.78 -0.30 -25.59
N PRO A 212 7.62 -1.14 -26.63
CA PRO A 212 6.37 -1.87 -26.89
C PRO A 212 5.98 -2.90 -25.81
N TRP A 213 6.92 -3.33 -24.99
CA TRP A 213 6.67 -4.23 -23.87
C TRP A 213 6.23 -3.52 -22.59
N VAL A 214 6.29 -2.16 -22.52
CA VAL A 214 5.96 -1.40 -21.32
C VAL A 214 4.47 -1.07 -21.31
N LYS A 215 3.76 -1.60 -20.34
CA LYS A 215 2.37 -1.21 -20.06
C LYS A 215 2.37 0.10 -19.27
N THR A 216 1.93 1.16 -19.90
CA THR A 216 1.82 2.50 -19.29
C THR A 216 0.39 2.77 -18.80
N SER A 217 0.23 3.65 -17.80
CA SER A 217 -1.09 4.11 -17.33
C SER A 217 -0.99 5.42 -16.54
N LEU A 218 -2.09 6.19 -16.56
CA LEU A 218 -2.28 7.39 -15.76
C LEU A 218 -3.52 7.22 -14.87
N ALA A 219 -3.35 7.33 -13.55
CA ALA A 219 -4.44 7.30 -12.58
C ALA A 219 -4.24 8.41 -11.53
N PRO A 220 -4.64 9.65 -11.82
CA PRO A 220 -4.43 10.78 -10.92
C PRO A 220 -5.32 10.73 -9.69
N GLY A 221 -4.95 11.48 -8.64
CA GLY A 221 -5.69 11.54 -7.38
C GLY A 221 -6.98 12.36 -7.43
N SER A 222 -7.14 13.21 -8.45
CA SER A 222 -8.28 14.15 -8.57
C SER A 222 -8.64 14.39 -10.04
N GLN A 223 -9.91 14.66 -10.30
CA GLN A 223 -10.38 15.08 -11.62
C GLN A 223 -9.84 16.47 -12.04
N VAL A 224 -9.48 17.33 -11.10
CA VAL A 224 -8.82 18.61 -11.39
C VAL A 224 -7.50 18.40 -12.12
N VAL A 225 -6.81 17.27 -11.89
CA VAL A 225 -5.56 16.94 -12.61
C VAL A 225 -5.80 16.79 -14.10
N THR A 226 -6.85 16.08 -14.48
CA THR A 226 -7.19 15.92 -15.90
C THR A 226 -7.59 17.24 -16.55
N ASP A 227 -8.26 18.12 -15.80
CA ASP A 227 -8.66 19.44 -16.29
C ASP A 227 -7.45 20.34 -16.60
N TYR A 228 -6.49 20.44 -15.66
CA TYR A 228 -5.32 21.30 -15.92
C TYR A 228 -4.36 20.70 -16.95
N LEU A 229 -4.20 19.37 -17.01
CA LEU A 229 -3.42 18.73 -18.06
C LEU A 229 -4.03 18.96 -19.44
N ALA A 230 -5.36 18.87 -19.56
CA ALA A 230 -6.07 19.16 -20.81
C ALA A 230 -5.94 20.64 -21.19
N LYS A 231 -6.10 21.57 -20.23
CA LYS A 231 -5.93 23.02 -20.48
C LYS A 231 -4.51 23.39 -20.88
N ALA A 232 -3.51 22.69 -20.34
CA ALA A 232 -2.11 22.83 -20.73
C ALA A 232 -1.78 22.14 -22.08
N GLY A 233 -2.71 21.35 -22.64
CA GLY A 233 -2.49 20.55 -23.86
C GLY A 233 -1.48 19.42 -23.67
N LEU A 234 -1.22 18.96 -22.43
CA LEU A 234 -0.21 17.96 -22.11
C LEU A 234 -0.75 16.54 -22.09
N ASN A 235 -2.05 16.36 -21.90
CA ASN A 235 -2.69 15.04 -21.94
C ASN A 235 -2.46 14.33 -23.28
N ILE A 236 -2.49 15.05 -24.43
CA ILE A 236 -2.28 14.49 -25.76
C ILE A 236 -0.92 13.80 -25.88
N PHE A 237 0.13 14.38 -25.28
CA PHE A 237 1.47 13.83 -25.32
C PHE A 237 1.64 12.63 -24.37
N LEU A 238 1.00 12.68 -23.20
CA LEU A 238 0.93 11.54 -22.30
C LEU A 238 0.19 10.37 -22.96
N ASP A 239 -0.94 10.61 -23.61
CA ASP A 239 -1.72 9.60 -24.35
C ASP A 239 -0.89 8.98 -25.50
N LYS A 240 -0.11 9.81 -26.26
CA LYS A 240 0.78 9.31 -27.31
C LYS A 240 1.88 8.38 -26.79
N LEU A 241 2.32 8.56 -25.53
CA LEU A 241 3.24 7.65 -24.85
C LEU A 241 2.49 6.51 -24.11
N GLY A 242 1.19 6.37 -24.30
CA GLY A 242 0.36 5.32 -23.74
C GLY A 242 -0.05 5.55 -22.27
N PHE A 243 0.28 6.70 -21.67
CA PHE A 243 -0.18 7.08 -20.33
C PHE A 243 -1.64 7.54 -20.36
N ASN A 244 -2.53 6.66 -20.82
CA ASN A 244 -3.96 6.93 -20.88
C ASN A 244 -4.57 6.94 -19.49
N LEU A 245 -5.62 7.76 -19.31
CA LEU A 245 -6.41 7.79 -18.09
C LEU A 245 -7.17 6.45 -17.93
N VAL A 246 -6.84 5.70 -16.87
CA VAL A 246 -7.46 4.39 -16.56
C VAL A 246 -8.36 4.43 -15.33
N GLY A 247 -8.34 5.52 -14.59
CA GLY A 247 -9.13 5.71 -13.38
C GLY A 247 -8.57 6.82 -12.50
N TYR A 248 -9.12 6.97 -11.31
CA TYR A 248 -8.64 7.93 -10.31
C TYR A 248 -8.24 7.23 -9.01
N GLY A 249 -7.17 7.72 -8.37
CA GLY A 249 -6.69 7.21 -7.08
C GLY A 249 -5.77 6.00 -7.19
N CYS A 250 -5.85 5.09 -6.21
CA CYS A 250 -4.94 3.95 -6.06
C CYS A 250 -5.25 2.81 -7.05
N THR A 251 -4.96 2.99 -8.33
CA THR A 251 -5.23 2.01 -9.39
C THR A 251 -4.07 1.02 -9.51
N THR A 252 -3.00 1.37 -10.22
CA THR A 252 -1.85 0.48 -10.40
C THR A 252 -1.08 0.23 -9.11
N CYS A 253 -1.05 1.19 -8.19
CA CYS A 253 -0.39 1.05 -6.89
C CYS A 253 -0.91 -0.14 -6.05
N ILE A 254 -2.09 -0.67 -6.33
CA ILE A 254 -2.68 -1.87 -5.69
C ILE A 254 -2.98 -2.99 -6.69
N GLY A 255 -2.39 -2.97 -7.87
CA GLY A 255 -2.54 -4.01 -8.87
C GLY A 255 -3.86 -4.00 -9.64
N ASN A 256 -4.62 -2.89 -9.63
CA ASN A 256 -5.93 -2.79 -10.29
C ASN A 256 -5.88 -2.29 -11.74
N SER A 257 -4.71 -2.18 -12.36
CA SER A 257 -4.57 -1.83 -13.78
C SER A 257 -4.72 -3.03 -14.73
N GLY A 258 -5.13 -4.17 -14.21
CA GLY A 258 -5.32 -5.40 -14.97
C GLY A 258 -4.03 -6.17 -15.26
N PRO A 259 -4.13 -7.36 -15.87
CA PRO A 259 -2.99 -8.22 -16.15
C PRO A 259 -2.06 -7.62 -17.21
N LEU A 260 -0.84 -8.12 -17.28
CA LEU A 260 0.04 -7.89 -18.44
C LEU A 260 -0.57 -8.54 -19.69
N PRO A 261 -0.23 -8.07 -20.90
CA PRO A 261 -0.57 -8.75 -22.14
C PRO A 261 -0.18 -10.23 -22.11
N GLU A 262 -1.04 -11.09 -22.67
CA GLU A 262 -0.88 -12.54 -22.56
C GLU A 262 0.49 -13.03 -23.04
N LYS A 263 0.93 -12.59 -24.22
CA LYS A 263 2.22 -12.96 -24.81
C LYS A 263 3.43 -12.52 -23.94
N ILE A 264 3.33 -11.37 -23.29
CA ILE A 264 4.35 -10.92 -22.32
C ILE A 264 4.30 -11.79 -21.07
N THR A 265 3.10 -12.11 -20.59
CA THR A 265 2.91 -13.02 -19.44
C THR A 265 3.53 -14.39 -19.68
N GLU A 266 3.32 -14.96 -20.86
CA GLU A 266 3.92 -16.25 -21.28
C GLU A 266 5.45 -16.15 -21.35
N ALA A 267 5.98 -15.10 -21.98
CA ALA A 267 7.41 -14.89 -22.09
C ALA A 267 8.09 -14.74 -20.72
N VAL A 268 7.45 -14.02 -19.77
CA VAL A 268 7.95 -13.89 -18.39
C VAL A 268 7.99 -15.24 -17.69
N LYS A 269 6.90 -16.03 -17.78
CA LYS A 269 6.81 -17.35 -17.13
C LYS A 269 7.76 -18.38 -17.74
N LYS A 270 7.88 -18.41 -19.06
CA LYS A 270 8.70 -19.40 -19.80
C LYS A 270 10.16 -19.38 -19.38
N ASN A 271 10.74 -18.20 -19.21
CA ASN A 271 12.16 -18.03 -18.89
C ASN A 271 12.38 -17.38 -17.52
N ASP A 272 11.36 -17.37 -16.65
CA ASP A 272 11.42 -16.81 -15.29
C ASP A 272 12.12 -15.43 -15.24
N ILE A 273 11.64 -14.49 -16.06
CA ILE A 273 12.20 -13.15 -16.18
C ILE A 273 12.06 -12.38 -14.86
N TYR A 274 13.15 -11.77 -14.39
CA TYR A 274 13.15 -10.84 -13.25
C TYR A 274 12.63 -9.46 -13.71
N ALA A 275 11.31 -9.39 -13.89
CA ALA A 275 10.61 -8.24 -14.44
C ALA A 275 10.47 -7.11 -13.43
N VAL A 276 10.39 -5.87 -13.95
CA VAL A 276 10.39 -4.64 -13.17
C VAL A 276 9.14 -3.80 -13.40
N SER A 277 8.70 -3.08 -12.35
CA SER A 277 7.78 -1.94 -12.45
C SER A 277 8.41 -0.66 -11.93
N VAL A 278 8.06 0.47 -12.55
CA VAL A 278 8.37 1.82 -12.07
C VAL A 278 7.07 2.59 -11.92
N LEU A 279 6.81 3.14 -10.74
CA LEU A 279 5.53 3.79 -10.46
C LEU A 279 5.71 5.01 -9.54
N SER A 280 4.85 6.01 -9.70
CA SER A 280 4.83 7.20 -8.83
C SER A 280 4.01 6.98 -7.55
N GLY A 281 3.84 5.73 -7.14
CA GLY A 281 3.15 5.36 -5.91
C GLY A 281 3.96 5.62 -4.64
N ASN A 282 3.39 5.24 -3.51
CA ASN A 282 4.04 5.32 -2.20
C ASN A 282 4.43 3.94 -1.62
N ARG A 283 4.01 2.84 -2.25
CA ARG A 283 4.29 1.46 -1.82
C ARG A 283 4.71 0.58 -2.98
N ASN A 284 5.76 -0.20 -2.77
CA ASN A 284 6.36 -1.06 -3.79
C ASN A 284 6.65 -2.49 -3.30
N PHE A 285 5.84 -2.98 -2.38
CA PHE A 285 6.01 -4.34 -1.87
C PHE A 285 5.85 -5.38 -2.97
N GLU A 286 6.67 -6.42 -2.91
CA GLU A 286 6.64 -7.51 -3.88
C GLU A 286 5.26 -8.21 -3.89
N GLY A 287 4.77 -8.52 -5.08
CA GLY A 287 3.44 -9.12 -5.28
C GLY A 287 2.26 -8.14 -5.17
N ARG A 288 2.51 -6.88 -4.81
CA ARG A 288 1.45 -5.86 -4.68
C ARG A 288 0.96 -5.33 -6.03
N ILE A 289 1.88 -5.02 -6.94
CA ILE A 289 1.57 -4.41 -8.24
C ILE A 289 1.12 -5.47 -9.25
N SER A 290 1.88 -6.54 -9.33
CA SER A 290 1.59 -7.71 -10.17
C SER A 290 2.32 -8.93 -9.62
N PRO A 291 1.73 -10.13 -9.66
CA PRO A 291 2.41 -11.35 -9.24
C PRO A 291 3.61 -11.72 -10.12
N LEU A 292 3.68 -11.17 -11.34
CA LEU A 292 4.77 -11.42 -12.29
C LEU A 292 5.94 -10.45 -12.14
N ILE A 293 5.77 -9.37 -11.37
CA ILE A 293 6.81 -8.35 -11.17
C ILE A 293 7.52 -8.61 -9.86
N LYS A 294 8.83 -8.83 -9.94
CA LYS A 294 9.69 -9.15 -8.79
C LYS A 294 10.38 -7.92 -8.19
N ALA A 295 10.65 -6.90 -9.00
CA ALA A 295 11.27 -5.65 -8.57
C ALA A 295 10.36 -4.45 -8.85
N ASN A 296 10.07 -3.65 -7.81
CA ASN A 296 9.18 -2.51 -7.92
C ASN A 296 9.90 -1.25 -7.44
N TYR A 297 9.96 -0.21 -8.28
CA TYR A 297 10.63 1.05 -7.95
C TYR A 297 9.64 2.20 -7.87
N LEU A 298 9.74 2.99 -6.80
CA LEU A 298 9.05 4.26 -6.65
C LEU A 298 9.91 5.36 -7.27
N ALA A 299 9.29 6.21 -8.07
CA ALA A 299 9.93 7.32 -8.76
C ALA A 299 8.96 8.49 -8.93
N SER A 300 9.49 9.69 -9.21
CA SER A 300 8.66 10.83 -9.56
C SER A 300 7.91 10.59 -10.89
N PRO A 301 6.73 11.21 -11.10
CA PRO A 301 6.02 11.11 -12.37
C PRO A 301 6.87 11.40 -13.63
N PRO A 302 7.75 12.42 -13.67
CA PRO A 302 8.66 12.60 -14.80
C PRO A 302 9.61 11.43 -15.00
N LEU A 303 10.17 10.86 -13.91
CA LEU A 303 11.05 9.70 -14.00
C LEU A 303 10.30 8.43 -14.44
N VAL A 304 9.01 8.28 -14.10
CA VAL A 304 8.19 7.18 -14.62
C VAL A 304 8.10 7.25 -16.14
N VAL A 305 7.87 8.45 -16.71
CA VAL A 305 7.87 8.64 -18.17
C VAL A 305 9.26 8.33 -18.76
N ALA A 306 10.34 8.82 -18.16
CA ALA A 306 11.70 8.55 -18.62
C ALA A 306 12.03 7.05 -18.64
N TYR A 307 11.65 6.31 -17.59
CA TYR A 307 11.86 4.86 -17.54
C TYR A 307 10.96 4.07 -18.51
N ALA A 308 9.78 4.59 -18.86
CA ALA A 308 8.96 3.99 -19.91
C ALA A 308 9.61 4.13 -21.30
N LEU A 309 10.29 5.25 -21.55
CA LEU A 309 11.08 5.47 -22.77
C LEU A 309 12.31 4.56 -22.79
N ALA A 310 13.00 4.40 -21.67
CA ALA A 310 14.18 3.53 -21.53
C ALA A 310 13.82 2.04 -21.63
N GLY A 311 12.71 1.61 -20.99
CA GLY A 311 12.19 0.23 -21.03
C GLY A 311 12.98 -0.79 -20.23
N SER A 312 14.05 -0.39 -19.53
CA SER A 312 14.92 -1.29 -18.76
C SER A 312 15.60 -0.60 -17.58
N MET A 313 15.77 -1.32 -16.48
CA MET A 313 16.57 -0.86 -15.34
C MET A 313 18.09 -1.00 -15.54
N HIS A 314 18.53 -1.67 -16.59
CA HIS A 314 19.94 -1.66 -16.98
C HIS A 314 20.36 -0.33 -17.62
N PHE A 315 19.40 0.49 -17.99
CA PHE A 315 19.62 1.77 -18.64
C PHE A 315 20.09 2.83 -17.63
N ASP A 316 21.20 3.51 -17.94
CA ASP A 316 21.69 4.66 -17.17
C ASP A 316 21.09 5.95 -17.76
N LEU A 317 20.08 6.50 -17.07
CA LEU A 317 19.34 7.69 -17.53
C LEU A 317 20.22 8.93 -17.77
N TYR A 318 21.44 8.98 -17.20
CA TYR A 318 22.35 10.10 -17.39
C TYR A 318 23.33 9.90 -18.56
N LYS A 319 23.61 8.65 -18.96
CA LYS A 319 24.65 8.34 -19.94
C LYS A 319 24.09 7.79 -21.24
N ASP A 320 23.01 7.00 -21.17
CA ASP A 320 22.52 6.28 -22.33
C ASP A 320 21.53 7.12 -23.12
N SER A 321 21.56 7.00 -24.44
CA SER A 321 20.63 7.66 -25.34
C SER A 321 19.26 7.00 -25.30
N LEU A 322 18.21 7.78 -25.05
CA LEU A 322 16.82 7.33 -25.08
C LEU A 322 16.32 6.96 -26.49
N GLY A 323 17.01 7.42 -27.52
CA GLY A 323 16.72 7.21 -28.93
C GLY A 323 17.34 8.28 -29.82
N LYS A 324 16.93 8.30 -31.07
CA LYS A 324 17.40 9.29 -32.04
C LYS A 324 16.22 10.12 -32.53
N ASN A 325 16.47 11.43 -32.78
CA ASN A 325 15.50 12.28 -33.43
C ASN A 325 15.44 11.99 -34.95
N ILE A 326 14.56 12.68 -35.65
CA ILE A 326 14.41 12.54 -37.12
C ILE A 326 15.68 12.84 -37.94
N GLU A 327 16.61 13.59 -37.36
CA GLU A 327 17.90 13.93 -37.96
C GLU A 327 19.00 12.90 -37.61
N GLY A 328 18.66 11.85 -36.83
CA GLY A 328 19.59 10.82 -36.41
C GLY A 328 20.47 11.18 -35.20
N LYS A 329 20.21 12.32 -34.54
CA LYS A 329 20.95 12.77 -33.35
C LYS A 329 20.44 12.06 -32.11
N ASP A 330 21.37 11.61 -31.27
CA ASP A 330 21.03 10.98 -29.98
C ASP A 330 20.37 11.97 -29.03
N ILE A 331 19.30 11.50 -28.36
CA ILE A 331 18.52 12.24 -27.38
C ILE A 331 18.77 11.65 -25.98
N TYR A 332 19.12 12.49 -25.04
CA TYR A 332 19.38 12.15 -23.66
C TYR A 332 18.30 12.72 -22.73
N LEU A 333 18.22 12.23 -21.49
CA LEU A 333 17.27 12.71 -20.50
C LEU A 333 17.34 14.24 -20.31
N LYS A 334 18.53 14.81 -20.29
CA LYS A 334 18.75 16.26 -20.13
C LYS A 334 18.10 17.11 -21.26
N ASP A 335 17.92 16.54 -22.45
CA ASP A 335 17.34 17.24 -23.59
C ASP A 335 15.81 17.36 -23.49
N ILE A 336 15.19 16.48 -22.71
CA ILE A 336 13.74 16.44 -22.51
C ILE A 336 13.29 16.80 -21.10
N TRP A 337 14.21 16.94 -20.12
CA TRP A 337 13.85 17.31 -18.75
C TRP A 337 13.36 18.76 -18.70
N PRO A 338 12.16 19.04 -18.13
CA PRO A 338 11.66 20.41 -18.04
C PRO A 338 12.37 21.19 -16.93
N THR A 339 12.57 22.48 -17.15
CA THR A 339 13.06 23.41 -16.14
C THR A 339 11.95 23.77 -15.15
N ASN A 340 12.31 24.19 -13.93
CA ASN A 340 11.36 24.67 -12.93
C ASN A 340 10.54 25.85 -13.46
N LYS A 341 11.16 26.73 -14.27
CA LYS A 341 10.47 27.86 -14.89
C LYS A 341 9.39 27.40 -15.89
N GLU A 342 9.68 26.43 -16.74
CA GLU A 342 8.69 25.86 -17.68
C GLU A 342 7.48 25.28 -16.92
N ILE A 343 7.73 24.58 -15.81
CA ILE A 343 6.69 24.01 -14.95
C ILE A 343 5.84 25.14 -14.34
N GLU A 344 6.46 26.14 -13.73
CA GLU A 344 5.80 27.27 -13.09
C GLU A 344 4.96 28.08 -14.09
N ASP A 345 5.51 28.41 -15.25
CA ASP A 345 4.82 29.16 -16.29
C ASP A 345 3.61 28.37 -16.82
N THR A 346 3.75 27.07 -17.02
CA THR A 346 2.65 26.21 -17.46
C THR A 346 1.54 26.15 -16.39
N LEU A 347 1.90 26.02 -15.12
CA LEU A 347 0.94 26.01 -14.02
C LEU A 347 0.13 27.29 -13.92
N LYS A 348 0.78 28.45 -14.00
CA LYS A 348 0.11 29.76 -13.96
C LYS A 348 -0.97 29.91 -15.03
N HIS A 349 -0.78 29.32 -16.20
CA HIS A 349 -1.73 29.40 -17.31
C HIS A 349 -2.80 28.29 -17.31
N SER A 350 -2.52 27.16 -16.69
CA SER A 350 -3.38 26.00 -16.80
C SER A 350 -4.21 25.69 -15.56
N LEU A 351 -3.77 26.10 -14.37
CA LEU A 351 -4.43 25.76 -13.12
C LEU A 351 -5.07 27.01 -12.49
N ASN A 352 -6.35 26.97 -12.13
CA ASN A 352 -7.08 28.06 -11.49
C ASN A 352 -8.13 27.56 -10.48
N ALA A 353 -8.63 28.47 -9.63
CA ALA A 353 -9.61 28.17 -8.61
C ALA A 353 -10.96 27.68 -9.17
N GLU A 354 -11.37 28.14 -10.34
CA GLU A 354 -12.64 27.75 -10.96
C GLU A 354 -12.73 26.25 -11.23
N MET A 355 -11.59 25.58 -11.51
CA MET A 355 -11.54 24.13 -11.72
C MET A 355 -11.96 23.37 -10.46
N PHE A 356 -11.52 23.85 -9.30
CA PHE A 356 -11.90 23.25 -8.01
C PHE A 356 -13.39 23.49 -7.75
N VAL A 357 -13.85 24.73 -7.86
CA VAL A 357 -15.27 25.08 -7.67
C VAL A 357 -16.16 24.26 -8.59
N LYS A 358 -15.84 24.18 -9.89
CA LYS A 358 -16.60 23.42 -10.88
C LYS A 358 -16.68 21.93 -10.54
N ARG A 359 -15.54 21.33 -10.12
CA ARG A 359 -15.50 19.88 -9.83
C ARG A 359 -16.18 19.52 -8.52
N TYR A 360 -16.14 20.42 -7.53
CA TYR A 360 -16.66 20.13 -6.19
C TYR A 360 -18.06 20.70 -5.93
N SER A 361 -18.58 21.65 -6.75
CA SER A 361 -19.93 22.20 -6.59
C SER A 361 -21.04 21.16 -6.77
N ASN A 362 -20.79 20.08 -7.46
CA ASN A 362 -21.80 19.09 -7.82
C ASN A 362 -21.39 17.65 -7.50
N VAL A 363 -20.58 17.46 -6.44
CA VAL A 363 -19.99 16.17 -6.06
C VAL A 363 -21.04 15.11 -5.71
N LEU A 364 -22.23 15.51 -5.26
CA LEU A 364 -23.29 14.61 -4.85
C LEU A 364 -24.06 13.98 -6.03
N GLN A 365 -24.00 14.58 -7.21
CA GLN A 365 -24.71 14.03 -8.38
C GLN A 365 -23.98 12.84 -9.01
N GLY A 366 -22.65 12.80 -8.90
CA GLY A 366 -21.85 11.78 -9.58
C GLY A 366 -21.89 11.88 -11.12
N PRO A 367 -21.22 10.99 -11.83
CA PRO A 367 -21.22 10.93 -13.30
C PRO A 367 -22.57 10.44 -13.84
N GLU A 368 -22.80 10.67 -15.14
CA GLU A 368 -24.04 10.27 -15.83
C GLU A 368 -24.37 8.78 -15.67
N GLN A 369 -23.35 7.92 -15.69
CA GLN A 369 -23.51 6.48 -15.49
C GLN A 369 -24.07 6.17 -14.09
N TRP A 370 -23.62 6.91 -13.06
CA TRP A 370 -24.15 6.78 -11.70
C TRP A 370 -25.61 7.22 -11.61
N GLN A 371 -25.96 8.34 -12.25
CA GLN A 371 -27.33 8.87 -12.26
C GLN A 371 -28.33 7.95 -12.99
N LYS A 372 -27.87 7.16 -13.96
CA LYS A 372 -28.68 6.19 -14.71
C LYS A 372 -28.98 4.90 -13.93
N ILE A 373 -28.32 4.67 -12.80
CA ILE A 373 -28.58 3.49 -11.97
C ILE A 373 -29.99 3.60 -11.39
N LYS A 374 -30.85 2.69 -11.78
CA LYS A 374 -32.20 2.59 -11.20
C LYS A 374 -32.11 1.90 -9.85
N THR A 375 -32.59 2.55 -8.82
CA THR A 375 -32.67 2.01 -7.47
C THR A 375 -34.12 1.98 -7.00
N GLU A 376 -34.53 0.90 -6.33
CA GLU A 376 -35.79 0.84 -5.62
C GLU A 376 -35.63 1.50 -4.25
N LYS A 377 -36.59 2.33 -3.84
CA LYS A 377 -36.62 2.87 -2.47
C LYS A 377 -37.04 1.75 -1.53
N SER A 378 -36.15 1.32 -0.68
CA SER A 378 -36.40 0.29 0.33
C SER A 378 -35.67 0.63 1.62
N SER A 379 -36.25 0.25 2.78
CA SER A 379 -35.60 0.36 4.09
C SER A 379 -34.56 -0.75 4.31
N ILE A 380 -34.61 -1.82 3.51
CA ILE A 380 -33.68 -2.95 3.58
C ILE A 380 -33.06 -3.20 2.20
N TYR A 381 -31.79 -3.61 2.19
CA TYR A 381 -31.12 -4.01 0.96
C TYR A 381 -31.57 -5.40 0.54
N LYS A 382 -31.96 -5.54 -0.73
CA LYS A 382 -32.30 -6.83 -1.33
C LYS A 382 -31.04 -7.51 -1.83
N TRP A 383 -30.58 -8.50 -1.10
CA TRP A 383 -29.39 -9.28 -1.49
C TRP A 383 -29.70 -10.19 -2.67
N ASP A 384 -28.79 -10.21 -3.64
CA ASP A 384 -28.81 -11.16 -4.75
C ASP A 384 -27.87 -12.33 -4.42
N GLU A 385 -28.42 -13.49 -4.11
CA GLU A 385 -27.64 -14.68 -3.80
C GLU A 385 -26.81 -15.21 -4.97
N GLY A 386 -27.22 -14.92 -6.20
CA GLY A 386 -26.49 -15.25 -7.42
C GLY A 386 -25.28 -14.37 -7.66
N SER A 387 -25.20 -13.21 -7.03
CA SER A 387 -24.09 -12.28 -7.21
C SER A 387 -22.76 -12.88 -6.74
N THR A 388 -21.74 -12.77 -7.59
CA THR A 388 -20.36 -13.13 -7.24
C THR A 388 -19.50 -11.90 -6.90
N TYR A 389 -20.09 -10.69 -6.91
CA TYR A 389 -19.42 -9.44 -6.55
C TYR A 389 -19.81 -8.91 -5.17
N VAL A 390 -21.10 -9.02 -4.81
CA VAL A 390 -21.63 -8.52 -3.54
C VAL A 390 -22.46 -9.61 -2.89
N LYS A 391 -22.09 -10.01 -1.68
CA LYS A 391 -22.82 -11.00 -0.88
C LYS A 391 -23.11 -10.47 0.51
N LYS A 392 -24.25 -10.91 1.09
CA LYS A 392 -24.57 -10.65 2.49
C LYS A 392 -23.45 -11.17 3.38
N PRO A 393 -22.75 -10.31 4.15
CA PRO A 393 -21.68 -10.74 5.03
C PRO A 393 -22.24 -11.39 6.31
N PRO A 394 -21.55 -12.39 6.89
CA PRO A 394 -22.07 -13.16 8.03
C PRO A 394 -21.79 -12.51 9.40
N PHE A 395 -21.42 -11.23 9.45
CA PHE A 395 -20.98 -10.59 10.70
C PHE A 395 -22.08 -10.43 11.75
N PHE A 396 -23.34 -10.47 11.33
CA PHE A 396 -24.51 -10.36 12.23
C PHE A 396 -25.34 -11.65 12.30
N ASP A 397 -24.87 -12.73 11.69
CA ASP A 397 -25.56 -14.00 11.76
C ASP A 397 -25.55 -14.51 13.22
N ASN A 398 -26.76 -14.85 13.73
CA ASN A 398 -26.97 -15.30 15.09
C ASN A 398 -26.49 -14.30 16.18
N LEU A 399 -26.54 -13.00 15.89
CA LEU A 399 -26.20 -11.98 16.88
C LEU A 399 -27.28 -11.96 17.99
N SER A 400 -26.84 -12.19 19.24
CA SER A 400 -27.68 -12.02 20.44
C SER A 400 -27.73 -10.55 20.87
N ASP A 401 -28.79 -10.17 21.60
CA ASP A 401 -28.95 -8.81 22.13
C ASP A 401 -27.82 -8.45 23.12
N GLU A 402 -27.43 -9.42 23.94
CA GLU A 402 -26.33 -9.28 24.91
C GLU A 402 -25.05 -9.93 24.38
N PRO A 403 -23.86 -9.36 24.70
CA PRO A 403 -22.57 -9.97 24.38
C PRO A 403 -22.41 -11.35 25.05
N GLU A 404 -21.78 -12.29 24.37
CA GLU A 404 -21.37 -13.55 25.00
C GLU A 404 -20.29 -13.33 26.06
N GLU A 405 -20.35 -14.12 27.15
CA GLU A 405 -19.27 -14.14 28.14
C GLU A 405 -17.95 -14.60 27.52
N PHE A 406 -16.85 -14.03 28.01
CA PHE A 406 -15.52 -14.47 27.61
C PHE A 406 -15.29 -15.94 27.95
N LYS A 407 -14.75 -16.67 26.99
CA LYS A 407 -14.31 -18.05 27.17
C LYS A 407 -12.80 -18.13 26.98
N ASP A 408 -12.14 -18.95 27.79
CA ASP A 408 -10.74 -19.30 27.55
C ASP A 408 -10.62 -19.99 26.18
N ILE A 409 -9.58 -19.68 25.45
CA ILE A 409 -9.25 -20.36 24.20
C ILE A 409 -8.44 -21.59 24.58
N LYS A 410 -8.89 -22.77 24.17
CA LYS A 410 -8.26 -24.04 24.57
C LYS A 410 -7.93 -24.89 23.35
N ASP A 411 -6.79 -25.58 23.44
CA ASP A 411 -6.29 -26.50 22.42
C ASP A 411 -6.27 -25.92 21.00
N ALA A 412 -6.09 -24.59 20.90
CA ALA A 412 -6.03 -23.88 19.63
C ALA A 412 -4.78 -24.30 18.83
N ARG A 413 -4.94 -24.46 17.52
CA ARG A 413 -3.82 -24.81 16.61
C ARG A 413 -3.24 -23.56 15.95
N PRO A 414 -1.90 -23.47 15.84
CA PRO A 414 -1.30 -22.52 14.91
C PRO A 414 -1.75 -22.82 13.48
N LEU A 415 -2.38 -21.84 12.82
CA LEU A 415 -2.67 -21.92 11.40
C LEU A 415 -1.46 -21.47 10.57
N LEU A 416 -0.70 -20.51 11.10
CA LEU A 416 0.44 -19.89 10.43
C LEU A 416 1.52 -19.53 11.47
N ILE A 417 2.77 -19.72 11.08
CA ILE A 417 3.95 -19.19 11.75
C ILE A 417 4.69 -18.30 10.75
N LEU A 418 4.74 -17.01 11.02
CA LEU A 418 5.15 -15.99 10.07
C LEU A 418 6.32 -15.17 10.63
N GLY A 419 7.22 -14.75 9.76
CA GLY A 419 8.37 -13.91 10.11
C GLY A 419 8.01 -12.45 10.38
N ASP A 420 9.01 -11.59 10.34
CA ASP A 420 8.88 -10.15 10.56
C ASP A 420 8.24 -9.45 9.36
N MET A 421 7.64 -8.28 9.61
CA MET A 421 7.08 -7.38 8.59
C MET A 421 6.05 -8.04 7.66
N ILE A 422 5.18 -8.88 8.21
CA ILE A 422 4.03 -9.37 7.47
C ILE A 422 3.09 -8.20 7.20
N THR A 423 2.95 -7.85 5.92
CA THR A 423 2.13 -6.71 5.52
C THR A 423 0.66 -7.06 5.42
N THR A 424 -0.21 -6.05 5.50
CA THR A 424 -1.63 -6.22 5.21
C THR A 424 -1.90 -6.71 3.79
N ASP A 425 -0.97 -6.48 2.85
CA ASP A 425 -1.02 -7.02 1.48
C ASP A 425 -0.74 -8.53 1.44
N HIS A 426 0.08 -9.05 2.34
CA HIS A 426 0.27 -10.49 2.52
C HIS A 426 -0.99 -11.16 3.07
N ILE A 427 -1.66 -10.51 4.03
CA ILE A 427 -2.85 -11.06 4.70
C ILE A 427 -4.08 -10.97 3.79
N SER A 428 -4.32 -9.79 3.18
CA SER A 428 -5.48 -9.52 2.32
C SER A 428 -5.03 -9.10 0.92
N PRO A 429 -4.87 -10.02 -0.01
CA PRO A 429 -4.44 -9.69 -1.37
C PRO A 429 -5.50 -8.87 -2.11
N ALA A 430 -5.06 -8.03 -3.05
CA ALA A 430 -5.92 -7.20 -3.89
C ALA A 430 -5.80 -7.51 -5.39
N GLY A 431 -4.70 -8.17 -5.79
CA GLY A 431 -4.35 -8.48 -7.17
C GLY A 431 -5.20 -9.56 -7.83
N SER A 432 -4.69 -10.11 -8.93
CA SER A 432 -5.38 -11.13 -9.74
C SER A 432 -5.57 -12.45 -8.98
N ILE A 433 -6.65 -13.12 -9.33
CA ILE A 433 -7.07 -14.40 -8.75
C ILE A 433 -6.54 -15.53 -9.63
N GLN A 434 -5.82 -16.48 -9.04
CA GLN A 434 -5.26 -17.63 -9.75
C GLN A 434 -6.33 -18.69 -9.98
N LYS A 435 -6.30 -19.34 -11.15
CA LYS A 435 -7.24 -20.40 -11.52
C LYS A 435 -7.13 -21.60 -10.57
N GLU A 436 -5.90 -22.00 -10.28
CA GLU A 436 -5.56 -23.13 -9.40
C GLU A 436 -5.50 -22.70 -7.93
N SER A 437 -6.53 -22.02 -7.43
CA SER A 437 -6.65 -21.57 -6.05
C SER A 437 -8.03 -21.88 -5.50
N PRO A 438 -8.21 -21.91 -4.18
CA PRO A 438 -9.55 -22.07 -3.57
C PRO A 438 -10.58 -21.05 -4.08
N THR A 439 -10.13 -19.84 -4.42
CA THR A 439 -10.98 -18.81 -5.04
C THR A 439 -11.32 -19.14 -6.49
N GLY A 440 -10.33 -19.64 -7.25
CA GLY A 440 -10.56 -20.09 -8.64
C GLY A 440 -11.56 -21.24 -8.70
N GLU A 441 -11.46 -22.20 -7.79
CA GLU A 441 -12.42 -23.30 -7.66
C GLU A 441 -13.83 -22.80 -7.30
N TYR A 442 -13.93 -21.82 -6.38
CA TYR A 442 -15.19 -21.16 -6.06
C TYR A 442 -15.83 -20.56 -7.31
N PHE A 443 -15.06 -19.86 -8.14
CA PHE A 443 -15.58 -19.29 -9.38
C PHE A 443 -15.98 -20.33 -10.42
N MET A 444 -15.19 -21.38 -10.57
CA MET A 444 -15.56 -22.48 -11.47
C MET A 444 -16.89 -23.12 -11.07
N LYS A 445 -17.13 -23.34 -9.77
CA LYS A 445 -18.43 -23.82 -9.25
C LYS A 445 -19.59 -22.87 -9.56
N HIS A 446 -19.32 -21.56 -9.67
CA HIS A 446 -20.27 -20.53 -10.08
C HIS A 446 -20.28 -20.27 -11.59
N GLN A 447 -19.63 -21.11 -12.39
CA GLN A 447 -19.55 -21.02 -13.86
C GLN A 447 -18.92 -19.69 -14.36
N ILE A 448 -18.05 -19.07 -13.56
CA ILE A 448 -17.27 -17.90 -13.94
C ILE A 448 -15.98 -18.36 -14.63
N LEU A 449 -15.73 -17.86 -15.82
CA LEU A 449 -14.52 -18.20 -16.57
C LEU A 449 -13.30 -17.44 -16.06
N PRO A 450 -12.07 -18.00 -16.18
CA PRO A 450 -10.84 -17.34 -15.70
C PRO A 450 -10.63 -15.91 -16.21
N LYS A 451 -11.03 -15.60 -17.44
CA LYS A 451 -10.97 -14.25 -18.02
C LYS A 451 -11.88 -13.24 -17.31
N ASP A 452 -12.92 -13.72 -16.60
CA ASP A 452 -13.95 -12.92 -15.94
C ASP A 452 -13.75 -12.90 -14.40
N TYR A 453 -12.69 -13.51 -13.87
CA TYR A 453 -12.38 -13.53 -12.42
C TYR A 453 -12.19 -12.12 -11.87
N ASN A 454 -11.55 -11.24 -12.65
CA ASN A 454 -11.14 -9.93 -12.22
C ASN A 454 -10.10 -9.99 -11.09
N SER A 455 -10.16 -9.13 -10.09
CA SER A 455 -9.21 -9.09 -8.97
C SER A 455 -9.90 -9.24 -7.63
N TYR A 456 -9.14 -9.62 -6.59
CA TYR A 456 -9.63 -9.59 -5.21
C TYR A 456 -10.14 -8.19 -4.82
N GLY A 457 -9.47 -7.13 -5.29
CA GLY A 457 -9.88 -5.74 -5.03
C GLY A 457 -11.27 -5.42 -5.58
N SER A 458 -11.61 -5.88 -6.77
CA SER A 458 -12.95 -5.69 -7.38
C SER A 458 -14.02 -6.62 -6.79
N ARG A 459 -13.63 -7.72 -6.17
CA ARG A 459 -14.51 -8.71 -5.52
C ARG A 459 -14.65 -8.52 -4.01
N ARG A 460 -14.07 -7.48 -3.43
CA ARG A 460 -14.05 -7.27 -1.95
C ARG A 460 -15.42 -7.10 -1.30
N GLY A 461 -16.49 -6.90 -2.05
CA GLY A 461 -17.87 -6.98 -1.58
C GLY A 461 -18.40 -8.41 -1.40
N ASN A 462 -17.62 -9.43 -1.78
CA ASN A 462 -17.95 -10.84 -1.62
C ASN A 462 -17.01 -11.49 -0.59
N HIS A 463 -17.50 -11.72 0.61
CA HIS A 463 -16.73 -12.31 1.69
C HIS A 463 -16.23 -13.73 1.38
N GLU A 464 -16.96 -14.50 0.59
CA GLU A 464 -16.59 -15.85 0.16
C GLU A 464 -15.31 -15.84 -0.69
N VAL A 465 -15.16 -14.84 -1.56
CA VAL A 465 -13.94 -14.61 -2.34
C VAL A 465 -12.80 -14.17 -1.45
N MET A 466 -13.05 -13.19 -0.57
CA MET A 466 -12.02 -12.59 0.25
C MET A 466 -11.45 -13.56 1.30
N MET A 467 -12.27 -14.38 1.95
CA MET A 467 -11.78 -15.35 2.93
C MET A 467 -10.91 -16.44 2.29
N ARG A 468 -11.21 -16.84 1.03
CA ARG A 468 -10.38 -17.79 0.28
C ARG A 468 -9.05 -17.22 -0.15
N GLY A 469 -8.97 -15.89 -0.31
CA GLY A 469 -7.74 -15.15 -0.62
C GLY A 469 -6.95 -14.70 0.61
N THR A 470 -7.51 -14.82 1.81
CA THR A 470 -6.82 -14.42 3.03
C THR A 470 -5.61 -15.30 3.28
N PHE A 471 -4.43 -14.67 3.49
CA PHE A 471 -3.11 -15.30 3.57
C PHE A 471 -2.70 -16.08 2.29
N ALA A 472 -3.36 -15.86 1.16
CA ALA A 472 -3.04 -16.52 -0.11
C ALA A 472 -2.09 -15.72 -1.02
N ASN A 473 -1.48 -14.65 -0.52
CA ASN A 473 -0.47 -13.91 -1.29
C ASN A 473 0.71 -14.82 -1.61
N ILE A 474 1.12 -14.86 -2.87
CA ILE A 474 2.19 -15.73 -3.38
C ILE A 474 3.56 -15.51 -2.71
N ARG A 475 3.74 -14.40 -2.00
CA ARG A 475 4.99 -14.04 -1.32
C ARG A 475 4.97 -14.31 0.20
N ILE A 476 3.85 -14.78 0.72
CA ILE A 476 3.81 -15.14 2.14
C ILE A 476 4.68 -16.38 2.37
N LYS A 477 5.53 -16.31 3.39
CA LYS A 477 6.37 -17.43 3.81
C LYS A 477 5.86 -17.96 5.13
N ASN A 478 5.17 -19.09 5.09
CA ASN A 478 4.72 -19.79 6.28
C ASN A 478 5.80 -20.81 6.70
N GLU A 479 6.39 -20.60 7.88
CA GLU A 479 7.45 -21.47 8.42
C GLU A 479 6.96 -22.91 8.67
N MET A 480 5.64 -23.13 8.76
CA MET A 480 5.04 -24.47 8.86
C MET A 480 5.08 -25.27 7.54
N ALA A 481 5.18 -24.57 6.41
CA ALA A 481 5.18 -25.18 5.08
C ALA A 481 6.41 -24.73 4.27
N PRO A 482 7.63 -25.09 4.70
CA PRO A 482 8.85 -24.67 4.04
C PRO A 482 8.92 -25.20 2.60
N GLY A 483 9.43 -24.37 1.70
CA GLY A 483 9.55 -24.72 0.26
C GLY A 483 8.29 -24.49 -0.56
N THR A 484 7.19 -24.01 0.05
CA THR A 484 5.99 -23.57 -0.68
C THR A 484 6.01 -22.06 -0.93
N GLU A 485 5.37 -21.61 -2.00
CA GLU A 485 5.10 -20.20 -2.27
C GLU A 485 3.63 -19.89 -2.01
N GLY A 486 3.38 -18.90 -1.13
CA GLY A 486 2.03 -18.38 -0.85
C GLY A 486 1.11 -19.38 -0.16
N GLY A 487 -0.06 -19.01 0.16
CA GLY A 487 -1.30 -19.67 0.51
C GLY A 487 -1.34 -21.10 1.09
N PHE A 488 -0.22 -21.66 1.60
CA PHE A 488 -0.16 -23.03 2.12
C PHE A 488 0.17 -23.07 3.61
N THR A 489 -0.33 -24.11 4.27
CA THR A 489 -0.01 -24.44 5.65
C THR A 489 0.09 -25.95 5.85
N LYS A 490 0.51 -26.36 7.05
CA LYS A 490 0.57 -27.74 7.43
C LYS A 490 -0.59 -28.09 8.35
N LEU A 491 -1.47 -28.98 7.89
CA LEU A 491 -2.62 -29.44 8.66
C LEU A 491 -2.18 -30.50 9.69
N TYR A 492 -2.47 -30.30 10.96
CA TYR A 492 -2.19 -31.22 12.04
C TYR A 492 -3.46 -31.89 12.58
N PRO A 493 -3.37 -33.15 13.07
CA PRO A 493 -2.15 -33.93 13.35
C PRO A 493 -1.53 -34.62 12.14
N GLU A 494 -2.14 -34.63 10.95
CA GLU A 494 -1.73 -35.41 9.78
C GLU A 494 -0.38 -34.98 9.20
N GLY A 495 0.05 -33.74 9.45
CA GLY A 495 1.29 -33.20 8.94
C GLY A 495 1.28 -32.91 7.43
N LYS A 496 0.11 -32.90 6.78
CA LYS A 496 -0.05 -32.70 5.34
C LYS A 496 -0.02 -31.20 4.98
N ILE A 497 0.72 -30.83 3.95
CA ILE A 497 0.70 -29.47 3.39
C ILE A 497 -0.52 -29.33 2.48
N VAL A 498 -1.35 -28.32 2.75
CA VAL A 498 -2.60 -28.03 2.05
C VAL A 498 -2.78 -26.50 1.91
N PRO A 499 -3.64 -26.02 0.98
CA PRO A 499 -4.06 -24.63 0.98
C PRO A 499 -4.63 -24.19 2.33
N ILE A 500 -4.34 -22.96 2.75
CA ILE A 500 -4.77 -22.43 4.06
C ILE A 500 -6.29 -22.52 4.24
N TYR A 501 -7.05 -22.17 3.20
CA TYR A 501 -8.51 -22.24 3.26
C TYR A 501 -9.03 -23.67 3.49
N GLU A 502 -8.42 -24.67 2.85
CA GLU A 502 -8.78 -26.08 3.06
C GLU A 502 -8.47 -26.55 4.48
N ALA A 503 -7.30 -26.14 5.03
CA ALA A 503 -6.97 -26.43 6.43
C ALA A 503 -7.99 -25.83 7.38
N VAL A 504 -8.43 -24.59 7.13
CA VAL A 504 -9.47 -23.90 7.93
C VAL A 504 -10.80 -24.67 7.90
N GLU A 505 -11.27 -25.09 6.72
CA GLU A 505 -12.51 -25.86 6.61
C GLU A 505 -12.41 -27.18 7.38
N GLU A 506 -11.24 -27.82 7.36
CA GLU A 506 -11.04 -29.05 8.10
C GLU A 506 -11.00 -28.82 9.63
N TYR A 507 -10.28 -27.80 10.11
CA TYR A 507 -10.27 -27.43 11.52
C TYR A 507 -11.65 -27.01 12.01
N LYS A 508 -12.42 -26.32 11.18
CA LYS A 508 -13.81 -25.93 11.50
C LYS A 508 -14.72 -27.15 11.70
N LYS A 509 -14.61 -28.18 10.84
CA LYS A 509 -15.33 -29.44 11.02
C LYS A 509 -14.99 -30.15 12.33
N ARG A 510 -13.73 -30.02 12.78
CA ARG A 510 -13.25 -30.61 14.05
C ARG A 510 -13.57 -29.76 15.28
N GLY A 511 -14.13 -28.57 15.11
CA GLY A 511 -14.35 -27.61 16.20
C GLY A 511 -13.05 -27.08 16.81
N THR A 512 -11.95 -27.08 16.06
CA THR A 512 -10.62 -26.65 16.52
C THR A 512 -10.47 -25.15 16.38
N GLU A 513 -10.14 -24.47 17.47
CA GLU A 513 -9.84 -23.03 17.45
C GLU A 513 -8.46 -22.76 16.84
N LEU A 514 -8.29 -21.56 16.24
CA LEU A 514 -7.10 -21.22 15.48
C LEU A 514 -6.43 -19.97 16.02
N VAL A 515 -5.08 -19.96 15.93
CA VAL A 515 -4.24 -18.80 16.22
C VAL A 515 -3.21 -18.58 15.12
N VAL A 516 -2.68 -17.36 15.03
CA VAL A 516 -1.54 -17.01 14.16
C VAL A 516 -0.37 -16.59 15.02
N ILE A 517 0.83 -17.05 14.68
CA ILE A 517 2.08 -16.64 15.30
C ILE A 517 2.82 -15.73 14.33
N GLY A 518 3.23 -14.54 14.76
CA GLY A 518 3.92 -13.54 13.93
C GLY A 518 5.21 -13.02 14.57
N GLY A 519 6.06 -12.44 13.73
CA GLY A 519 7.27 -11.74 14.15
C GLY A 519 7.00 -10.26 14.46
N LYS A 520 8.00 -9.42 14.17
CA LYS A 520 7.94 -7.96 14.41
C LYS A 520 7.10 -7.25 13.34
N GLU A 521 6.49 -6.13 13.74
CA GLU A 521 5.69 -5.25 12.86
C GLU A 521 4.59 -5.99 12.08
N TYR A 522 3.87 -6.90 12.73
CA TYR A 522 2.78 -7.65 12.12
C TYR A 522 1.65 -6.72 11.68
N GLY A 523 1.26 -6.81 10.40
CA GLY A 523 0.21 -6.00 9.80
C GLY A 523 0.68 -4.65 9.27
N THR A 524 2.00 -4.45 9.06
CA THR A 524 2.54 -3.21 8.47
C THR A 524 2.00 -2.96 7.05
N GLY A 525 2.03 -1.72 6.59
CA GLY A 525 1.62 -1.32 5.24
C GLY A 525 0.27 -0.62 5.19
N SER A 526 -0.58 -0.97 4.22
CA SER A 526 -1.86 -0.32 3.96
C SER A 526 -2.89 -0.58 5.07
N SER A 527 -3.71 0.41 5.41
CA SER A 527 -4.80 0.24 6.37
C SER A 527 -5.95 -0.56 5.76
N ARG A 528 -5.83 -1.88 5.73
CA ARG A 528 -6.84 -2.79 5.18
C ARG A 528 -7.59 -3.50 6.30
N ASP A 529 -8.85 -3.16 6.50
CA ASP A 529 -9.73 -3.86 7.42
C ASP A 529 -9.99 -5.31 6.99
N TRP A 530 -9.97 -5.62 5.69
CA TRP A 530 -10.06 -6.99 5.19
C TRP A 530 -8.94 -7.90 5.70
N ALA A 531 -7.78 -7.37 6.07
CA ALA A 531 -6.76 -8.16 6.73
C ALA A 531 -7.22 -8.71 8.09
N ALA A 532 -8.06 -7.97 8.81
CA ALA A 532 -8.67 -8.45 10.05
C ALA A 532 -10.00 -9.19 9.80
N LYS A 533 -10.86 -8.72 8.87
CA LYS A 533 -12.10 -9.40 8.49
C LYS A 533 -11.84 -10.82 7.98
N GLY A 534 -10.89 -10.99 7.06
CA GLY A 534 -10.50 -12.30 6.56
C GLY A 534 -9.98 -13.21 7.66
N THR A 535 -9.12 -12.68 8.53
CA THR A 535 -8.62 -13.40 9.71
C THR A 535 -9.76 -13.88 10.62
N LYS A 536 -10.77 -13.03 10.88
CA LYS A 536 -11.98 -13.42 11.64
C LYS A 536 -12.78 -14.50 10.94
N LEU A 537 -13.02 -14.35 9.64
CA LEU A 537 -13.82 -15.30 8.84
C LEU A 537 -13.17 -16.69 8.74
N LEU A 538 -11.83 -16.75 8.80
CA LEU A 538 -11.09 -18.00 8.92
C LEU A 538 -11.16 -18.63 10.34
N GLY A 539 -11.86 -18.00 11.30
CA GLY A 539 -12.04 -18.55 12.65
C GLY A 539 -10.85 -18.34 13.58
N ILE A 540 -9.90 -17.49 13.23
CA ILE A 540 -8.74 -17.17 14.08
C ILE A 540 -9.22 -16.34 15.28
N LYS A 541 -8.86 -16.78 16.48
CA LYS A 541 -9.26 -16.17 17.76
C LYS A 541 -8.25 -15.18 18.30
N ALA A 542 -6.96 -15.45 18.09
CA ALA A 542 -5.89 -14.61 18.57
C ALA A 542 -4.72 -14.58 17.60
N VAL A 543 -3.98 -13.49 17.64
CA VAL A 543 -2.68 -13.34 16.99
C VAL A 543 -1.62 -13.08 18.05
N LEU A 544 -0.60 -13.92 18.11
CA LEU A 544 0.56 -13.75 18.98
C LEU A 544 1.73 -13.24 18.15
N ALA A 545 2.25 -12.05 18.43
CA ALA A 545 3.33 -11.45 17.63
C ALA A 545 4.38 -10.75 18.52
N GLU A 546 5.58 -10.53 17.99
CA GLU A 546 6.63 -9.78 18.68
C GLU A 546 6.28 -8.28 18.77
N SER A 547 5.63 -7.74 17.73
CA SER A 547 5.03 -6.41 17.75
C SER A 547 3.98 -6.27 16.63
N PHE A 548 3.09 -5.28 16.77
CA PHE A 548 2.01 -5.01 15.83
C PHE A 548 2.16 -3.62 15.22
N GLU A 549 1.79 -3.50 13.94
CA GLU A 549 1.47 -2.21 13.38
C GLU A 549 0.15 -1.68 13.99
N ARG A 550 0.11 -0.39 14.28
CA ARG A 550 -0.95 0.25 15.07
C ARG A 550 -2.35 0.06 14.46
N ILE A 551 -2.50 0.33 13.18
CA ILE A 551 -3.81 0.29 12.52
C ILE A 551 -4.33 -1.15 12.44
N HIS A 552 -3.46 -2.08 12.08
CA HIS A 552 -3.85 -3.50 12.00
C HIS A 552 -4.20 -4.08 13.36
N ARG A 553 -3.46 -3.71 14.42
CA ARG A 553 -3.80 -4.08 15.81
C ARG A 553 -5.22 -3.63 16.18
N SER A 554 -5.56 -2.36 15.89
CA SER A 554 -6.91 -1.84 16.13
C SER A 554 -7.97 -2.55 15.30
N ASN A 555 -7.65 -2.87 14.03
CA ASN A 555 -8.57 -3.61 13.16
C ASN A 555 -8.83 -5.04 13.67
N LEU A 556 -7.81 -5.73 14.21
CA LEU A 556 -7.99 -7.06 14.84
C LEU A 556 -9.01 -6.98 15.98
N ILE A 557 -8.84 -6.01 16.89
CA ILE A 557 -9.76 -5.79 18.00
C ILE A 557 -11.17 -5.44 17.49
N GLY A 558 -11.25 -4.55 16.50
CA GLY A 558 -12.51 -4.17 15.86
C GLY A 558 -13.25 -5.34 15.19
N MET A 559 -12.55 -6.43 14.91
CA MET A 559 -13.13 -7.67 14.41
C MET A 559 -13.27 -8.75 15.51
N GLY A 560 -13.00 -8.43 16.78
CA GLY A 560 -13.09 -9.37 17.88
C GLY A 560 -12.00 -10.44 17.89
N ILE A 561 -10.80 -10.12 17.43
CA ILE A 561 -9.59 -10.96 17.46
C ILE A 561 -8.66 -10.41 18.53
N LEU A 562 -8.12 -11.28 19.39
CA LEU A 562 -7.25 -10.90 20.50
C LEU A 562 -5.78 -10.73 20.04
N PRO A 563 -5.21 -9.52 20.05
CA PRO A 563 -3.80 -9.33 19.78
C PRO A 563 -2.99 -9.50 21.08
N LEU A 564 -2.04 -10.44 21.08
CA LEU A 564 -1.14 -10.74 22.20
C LEU A 564 0.31 -10.51 21.78
N GLN A 565 1.02 -9.71 22.53
CA GLN A 565 2.43 -9.40 22.25
C GLN A 565 3.35 -10.20 23.14
N PHE A 566 4.36 -10.85 22.55
CA PHE A 566 5.44 -11.47 23.31
C PHE A 566 6.21 -10.42 24.11
N ILE A 567 6.56 -10.75 25.34
CA ILE A 567 7.35 -9.92 26.27
C ILE A 567 8.59 -10.68 26.72
N ASN A 568 9.55 -10.00 27.33
CA ASN A 568 10.79 -10.58 27.88
C ASN A 568 11.60 -11.34 26.81
N ASP A 569 11.75 -10.73 25.62
CA ASP A 569 12.50 -11.26 24.48
C ASP A 569 12.00 -12.63 23.97
N LEU A 570 10.80 -13.05 24.37
CA LEU A 570 10.16 -14.22 23.82
C LEU A 570 9.75 -13.97 22.38
N ASN A 571 9.95 -14.97 21.54
CA ASN A 571 9.57 -14.94 20.13
C ASN A 571 9.35 -16.35 19.59
N ARG A 572 8.88 -16.45 18.34
CA ARG A 572 8.59 -17.73 17.72
C ARG A 572 9.79 -18.70 17.64
N LEU A 573 11.02 -18.16 17.51
CA LEU A 573 12.24 -18.96 17.38
C LEU A 573 12.67 -19.57 18.71
N ASN A 574 12.75 -18.75 19.80
CA ASN A 574 13.18 -19.26 21.10
C ASN A 574 12.08 -20.04 21.84
N LEU A 575 10.82 -19.94 21.37
CA LEU A 575 9.74 -20.82 21.78
C LEU A 575 9.63 -22.08 20.92
N ASN A 576 10.49 -22.23 19.89
CA ASN A 576 10.57 -23.40 19.00
C ASN A 576 9.23 -23.81 18.39
N PHE A 577 8.44 -22.84 17.93
CA PHE A 577 7.20 -23.13 17.22
C PHE A 577 7.46 -23.80 15.88
N ILE A 578 6.80 -24.94 15.62
CA ILE A 578 6.83 -25.67 14.35
C ILE A 578 5.43 -25.94 13.79
N GLY A 579 4.36 -25.61 14.55
CA GLY A 579 2.95 -25.76 14.18
C GLY A 579 2.25 -27.00 14.73
N SER A 580 3.01 -27.95 15.33
CA SER A 580 2.43 -29.15 15.96
C SER A 580 1.89 -28.91 17.37
N GLU A 581 2.16 -27.76 17.93
CA GLU A 581 1.74 -27.35 19.28
C GLU A 581 0.24 -27.15 19.35
N THR A 582 -0.31 -27.25 20.56
CA THR A 582 -1.59 -26.66 20.92
C THR A 582 -1.39 -25.55 21.94
N ILE A 583 -2.24 -24.53 21.87
CA ILE A 583 -2.10 -23.29 22.63
C ILE A 583 -3.38 -23.05 23.42
N ASP A 584 -3.21 -22.88 24.73
CA ASP A 584 -4.29 -22.40 25.60
C ASP A 584 -4.03 -20.94 25.99
N ILE A 585 -5.05 -20.10 25.87
CA ILE A 585 -5.06 -18.73 26.37
C ILE A 585 -6.06 -18.68 27.50
N LEU A 586 -5.53 -18.47 28.72
CA LEU A 586 -6.26 -18.76 29.95
C LEU A 586 -6.63 -17.49 30.72
N ASN A 587 -7.61 -17.64 31.62
CA ASN A 587 -8.14 -16.60 32.50
C ASN A 587 -8.88 -15.46 31.77
N LEU A 588 -9.30 -15.65 30.55
CA LEU A 588 -10.12 -14.68 29.82
C LEU A 588 -11.48 -14.49 30.50
N LYS A 589 -12.07 -15.56 31.08
CA LYS A 589 -13.33 -15.51 31.84
C LYS A 589 -13.29 -14.54 33.02
N LYS A 590 -12.12 -14.31 33.64
CA LYS A 590 -11.97 -13.38 34.77
C LYS A 590 -12.00 -11.91 34.32
N GLY A 591 -12.09 -11.67 33.03
CA GLY A 591 -12.06 -10.37 32.40
C GLY A 591 -10.64 -10.01 31.88
N ILE A 592 -10.62 -9.31 30.76
CA ILE A 592 -9.43 -8.71 30.18
C ILE A 592 -9.48 -7.23 30.52
N ASN A 593 -8.36 -6.68 30.96
CA ASN A 593 -8.18 -5.23 31.11
C ASN A 593 -7.19 -4.72 30.08
N PRO A 594 -7.29 -3.47 29.65
CA PRO A 594 -6.34 -2.89 28.72
C PRO A 594 -4.90 -3.06 29.20
N ARG A 595 -4.03 -3.54 28.33
CA ARG A 595 -2.57 -3.69 28.53
C ARG A 595 -2.18 -4.61 29.71
N ASN A 596 -3.06 -5.49 30.17
CA ASN A 596 -2.70 -6.47 31.19
C ASN A 596 -1.93 -7.67 30.58
N ASN A 597 -1.31 -8.45 31.47
CA ASN A 597 -0.67 -9.70 31.09
C ASN A 597 -1.71 -10.84 31.00
N VAL A 598 -1.65 -11.60 29.90
CA VAL A 598 -2.46 -12.78 29.65
C VAL A 598 -1.57 -14.02 29.67
N GLY A 599 -2.00 -15.06 30.37
CA GLY A 599 -1.31 -16.35 30.45
C GLY A 599 -1.54 -17.18 29.21
N VAL A 600 -0.47 -17.74 28.66
CA VAL A 600 -0.51 -18.65 27.51
C VAL A 600 0.24 -19.92 27.87
N GLU A 601 -0.38 -21.08 27.65
CA GLU A 601 0.25 -22.40 27.79
C GLU A 601 0.46 -22.99 26.39
N ILE A 602 1.72 -23.38 26.12
CA ILE A 602 2.13 -24.02 24.87
C ILE A 602 2.38 -25.48 25.19
N LYS A 603 1.61 -26.35 24.57
CA LYS A 603 1.73 -27.81 24.72
C LYS A 603 2.43 -28.37 23.49
N TYR A 604 3.61 -28.88 23.66
CA TYR A 604 4.43 -29.42 22.57
C TYR A 604 4.09 -30.90 22.31
N ALA A 605 4.39 -31.37 21.09
CA ALA A 605 4.13 -32.75 20.67
C ALA A 605 4.83 -33.83 21.54
N ASN A 606 5.93 -33.47 22.20
CA ASN A 606 6.66 -34.35 23.15
C ASN A 606 6.01 -34.42 24.53
N GLY A 607 4.86 -33.78 24.74
CA GLY A 607 4.13 -33.73 26.01
C GLY A 607 4.61 -32.65 26.99
N SER A 608 5.67 -31.89 26.66
CA SER A 608 6.11 -30.79 27.52
C SER A 608 5.16 -29.59 27.41
N ILE A 609 5.02 -28.84 28.51
CA ILE A 609 4.20 -27.64 28.57
C ILE A 609 5.08 -26.46 28.97
N LYS A 610 4.99 -25.38 28.21
CA LYS A 610 5.65 -24.10 28.55
C LYS A 610 4.58 -23.05 28.84
N LYS A 611 4.67 -22.45 30.03
CA LYS A 611 3.78 -21.36 30.45
C LYS A 611 4.50 -20.03 30.25
N ILE A 612 3.88 -19.12 29.54
CA ILE A 612 4.41 -17.78 29.29
C ILE A 612 3.36 -16.71 29.64
N LYS A 613 3.82 -15.49 29.77
CA LYS A 613 2.95 -14.30 29.84
C LYS A 613 3.12 -13.52 28.55
N THR A 614 2.03 -13.01 28.03
CA THR A 614 1.98 -12.10 26.88
C THR A 614 1.27 -10.81 27.29
N LEU A 615 1.59 -9.70 26.63
CA LEU A 615 0.90 -8.43 26.83
C LEU A 615 -0.35 -8.39 25.94
N CYS A 616 -1.51 -8.19 26.54
CA CYS A 616 -2.72 -7.88 25.81
C CYS A 616 -2.61 -6.51 25.15
N ARG A 617 -2.80 -6.45 23.84
CA ARG A 617 -2.69 -5.23 23.07
C ARG A 617 -4.05 -4.60 22.75
N ILE A 618 -5.02 -4.79 23.62
CA ILE A 618 -6.18 -3.90 23.79
C ILE A 618 -5.63 -2.73 24.61
N ASP A 619 -5.56 -1.55 24.03
CA ASP A 619 -4.82 -0.43 24.62
C ASP A 619 -5.76 0.58 25.33
N THR A 620 -7.07 0.54 25.08
CA THR A 620 -8.08 1.45 25.64
C THR A 620 -9.35 0.73 26.10
N GLU A 621 -10.13 1.36 26.99
CA GLU A 621 -11.42 0.86 27.44
C GLU A 621 -12.43 0.73 26.28
N ASN A 622 -12.44 1.67 25.34
CA ASN A 622 -13.32 1.60 24.17
C ASN A 622 -12.99 0.38 23.29
N GLU A 623 -11.72 0.09 23.08
CA GLU A 623 -11.32 -1.12 22.36
C GLU A 623 -11.72 -2.40 23.11
N LEU A 624 -11.69 -2.36 24.45
CA LEU A 624 -12.17 -3.48 25.26
C LEU A 624 -13.68 -3.70 25.05
N GLU A 625 -14.47 -2.65 25.00
CA GLU A 625 -15.89 -2.74 24.70
C GLU A 625 -16.15 -3.31 23.30
N TYR A 626 -15.36 -2.93 22.28
CA TYR A 626 -15.47 -3.54 20.96
C TYR A 626 -15.18 -5.04 21.02
N TYR A 627 -14.12 -5.44 21.71
CA TYR A 627 -13.74 -6.84 21.83
C TYR A 627 -14.79 -7.66 22.59
N LYS A 628 -15.34 -7.15 23.70
CA LYS A 628 -16.42 -7.77 24.48
C LYS A 628 -17.65 -8.05 23.63
N ASN A 629 -17.98 -7.14 22.74
CA ASN A 629 -19.12 -7.28 21.84
C ASN A 629 -18.88 -8.20 20.63
N GLY A 630 -17.66 -8.76 20.47
CA GLY A 630 -17.29 -9.59 19.33
C GLY A 630 -16.87 -8.79 18.10
N GLY A 631 -16.77 -7.46 18.23
CA GLY A 631 -16.31 -6.51 17.23
C GLY A 631 -17.04 -5.18 17.27
N ILE A 632 -16.48 -4.19 16.58
CA ILE A 632 -17.04 -2.82 16.56
C ILE A 632 -18.43 -2.76 15.89
N LEU A 633 -18.68 -3.58 14.86
CA LEU A 633 -19.97 -3.63 14.18
C LEU A 633 -21.08 -4.09 15.11
N GLN A 634 -20.85 -5.14 15.88
CA GLN A 634 -21.77 -5.69 16.87
C GLN A 634 -21.98 -4.70 18.02
N TYR A 635 -20.91 -4.06 18.50
CA TYR A 635 -20.98 -3.02 19.53
C TYR A 635 -21.89 -1.86 19.09
N VAL A 636 -21.65 -1.33 17.88
CA VAL A 636 -22.46 -0.21 17.35
C VAL A 636 -23.92 -0.63 17.18
N LEU A 637 -24.18 -1.81 16.61
CA LEU A 637 -25.56 -2.26 16.40
C LEU A 637 -26.31 -2.42 17.74
N ARG A 638 -25.70 -3.04 18.77
CA ARG A 638 -26.33 -3.16 20.09
C ARG A 638 -26.62 -1.82 20.76
N ASN A 639 -25.77 -0.82 20.51
CA ASN A 639 -26.01 0.54 21.05
C ASN A 639 -27.03 1.35 20.23
N MET A 640 -27.49 0.85 19.08
CA MET A 640 -28.54 1.49 18.27
C MET A 640 -29.93 0.93 18.54
N ILE A 641 -30.02 -0.25 19.17
CA ILE A 641 -31.25 -0.91 19.58
C ILE A 641 -31.60 -0.51 21.02
#